data_39d5877f8444c69e1a242e9118938331
#
_entry.id   39d5877f8444c69e1a242e9118938331
#
_cell.length_a   1.000
_cell.length_b   1.000
_cell.length_c   1.000
_cell.angle_alpha   90.00
_cell.angle_beta   90.00
_cell.angle_gamma   90.00
#
_symmetry.space_group_name_H-M   'P 1'
#
loop_
_entity.id
_entity.type
_entity.pdbx_description
1 polymer ?
#
loop_
_entity_poly.entity_id
_entity_poly.type
_entity_poly.pdbx_seq_one_letter_code
_entity_poly.pdbx_strand_id
1 'polypeptide(L)'
;VSIGGRELERTTLRSRNGLADRITYATGEAVRNEYNPEEQLAAQYLITADGREEKLFENTYDSCGKIARHKDLCSGVTSTYQYDLIGRMVGTDRSDGMKLRKVYDEKNRVKGYTYQKDRVGHEVEFLYGDVEKQQKPGLGYGIKINGAQKIAYEYDALGRVIRTHNHFSDMNTSTQEYTYVSGKEAGVTTNLVASVREGNRAESYTYDACGNVETMVERSADGSERKIRYYYDALNQLVREDNQKQNQTICYTYDVGGNMVRRDEYRYTENPVITEAPRKSDTFKYQTGGWRDQLRFYNGQAITYDAMGNPLQYLGMQMEWEKGYQLRHITGAGLDMYCMYNDSGKRIRKTVNGVTTDFYLDGSAILMQTSSDGSRIDFFYDDKGNVFAMKYQNEMYFYRKNLFGDILGILDSHGTELVKYEYNSWGKLLNLTDYSSNGLGRRNPFRFKGYYYDEELGMYYLNSRYYDPETGRFVNADDVEVLKTTPTALTDKNLYSYCDNNPVGRKDGTGAVWETVFDVVSLGFSIAEVAANPYDPSAWAGVVGDAIDLIPIVTGVGEAVRALRFTDKMGNTLEIAEAVDFTKDARDIIKSLEHTNGFTKSTRSAGRKIHKGYKSGPAFKAEYKEYKKVKGIRPDY
;
A
#
# COMPACT_ATOMS: atom_id res chain seq x y z
N VAL A 1 7.12 -2.70 24.51
CA VAL A 1 7.68 -1.70 23.59
C VAL A 1 7.57 -0.32 24.20
N SER A 2 8.60 0.52 24.06
CA SER A 2 8.62 1.86 24.67
C SER A 2 9.22 2.90 23.74
N ILE A 3 8.64 4.12 23.74
CA ILE A 3 9.15 5.29 23.00
C ILE A 3 9.33 6.45 23.98
N GLY A 4 10.52 7.10 23.92
CA GLY A 4 10.82 8.24 24.80
C GLY A 4 10.73 7.92 26.30
N GLY A 5 11.01 6.67 26.71
CA GLY A 5 10.90 6.19 28.09
C GLY A 5 9.48 5.82 28.54
N ARG A 6 8.48 5.92 27.66
CA ARG A 6 7.09 5.55 27.94
C ARG A 6 6.81 4.16 27.35
N GLU A 7 6.30 3.24 28.15
CA GLU A 7 5.82 1.94 27.68
C GLU A 7 4.48 2.14 26.94
N LEU A 8 4.41 1.72 25.68
CA LEU A 8 3.21 1.80 24.85
C LEU A 8 2.41 0.50 24.90
N GLU A 9 3.13 -0.60 24.83
CA GLU A 9 2.54 -1.93 24.78
C GLU A 9 3.39 -2.93 25.56
N ARG A 10 2.73 -3.82 26.27
CA ARG A 10 3.33 -4.96 26.97
C ARG A 10 2.61 -6.24 26.61
N THR A 11 3.30 -7.18 25.99
CA THR A 11 2.80 -8.53 25.74
C THR A 11 3.25 -9.47 26.86
N THR A 12 2.30 -10.17 27.48
CA THR A 12 2.56 -11.24 28.43
C THR A 12 2.40 -12.57 27.72
N LEU A 13 3.37 -13.46 27.84
CA LEU A 13 3.35 -14.78 27.22
C LEU A 13 2.94 -15.85 28.24
N ARG A 14 2.24 -16.89 27.80
CA ARG A 14 1.96 -18.09 28.57
C ARG A 14 3.27 -18.85 28.82
N SER A 15 3.56 -19.17 30.09
CA SER A 15 4.82 -19.83 30.48
C SER A 15 5.02 -21.20 29.84
N ARG A 16 3.92 -21.91 29.50
CA ARG A 16 3.95 -23.29 28.99
C ARG A 16 4.37 -23.38 27.53
N ASN A 17 3.92 -22.44 26.65
CA ASN A 17 4.04 -22.56 25.21
C ASN A 17 4.48 -21.27 24.49
N GLY A 18 4.70 -20.18 25.24
CA GLY A 18 5.14 -18.89 24.67
C GLY A 18 4.08 -18.13 23.86
N LEU A 19 2.83 -18.60 23.82
CA LEU A 19 1.75 -17.89 23.14
C LEU A 19 1.37 -16.61 23.91
N ALA A 20 0.94 -15.58 23.17
CA ALA A 20 0.50 -14.32 23.76
C ALA A 20 -0.75 -14.54 24.61
N ASP A 21 -0.65 -14.30 25.93
CA ASP A 21 -1.76 -14.40 26.86
C ASP A 21 -2.54 -13.08 26.93
N ARG A 22 -1.80 -11.99 27.10
CA ARG A 22 -2.38 -10.66 27.26
C ARG A 22 -1.49 -9.59 26.63
N ILE A 23 -2.11 -8.67 25.93
CA ILE A 23 -1.49 -7.45 25.39
C ILE A 23 -2.10 -6.27 26.15
N THR A 24 -1.28 -5.52 26.87
CA THR A 24 -1.71 -4.34 27.65
C THR A 24 -1.22 -3.08 26.97
N TYR A 25 -2.10 -2.13 26.74
CA TYR A 25 -1.83 -0.84 26.12
C TYR A 25 -1.59 0.26 27.15
N ALA A 26 -0.87 1.30 26.78
CA ALA A 26 -0.60 2.45 27.65
C ALA A 26 -1.85 3.23 28.06
N THR A 27 -2.98 3.05 27.37
CA THR A 27 -4.30 3.59 27.74
C THR A 27 -4.91 2.91 28.95
N GLY A 28 -4.36 1.78 29.39
CA GLY A 28 -4.90 0.94 30.47
C GLY A 28 -5.83 -0.17 29.98
N GLU A 29 -6.20 -0.16 28.71
CA GLU A 29 -6.91 -1.27 28.08
C GLU A 29 -5.99 -2.47 27.88
N ALA A 30 -6.56 -3.66 27.76
CA ALA A 30 -5.82 -4.85 27.39
C ALA A 30 -6.67 -5.79 26.52
N VAL A 31 -5.98 -6.58 25.71
CA VAL A 31 -6.56 -7.71 24.98
C VAL A 31 -6.06 -9.01 25.62
N ARG A 32 -6.98 -9.91 25.99
CA ARG A 32 -6.69 -11.23 26.55
C ARG A 32 -7.09 -12.33 25.58
N ASN A 33 -6.20 -13.29 25.37
CA ASN A 33 -6.41 -14.45 24.52
C ASN A 33 -6.80 -15.67 25.34
N GLU A 34 -7.75 -16.44 24.83
CA GLU A 34 -8.15 -17.73 25.37
C GLU A 34 -7.90 -18.82 24.32
N TYR A 35 -7.25 -19.91 24.74
CA TYR A 35 -6.87 -21.01 23.84
C TYR A 35 -7.57 -22.30 24.25
N ASN A 36 -7.94 -23.11 23.26
CA ASN A 36 -8.45 -24.44 23.48
C ASN A 36 -7.33 -25.42 23.91
N PRO A 37 -7.65 -26.69 24.28
CA PRO A 37 -6.64 -27.67 24.65
C PRO A 37 -5.57 -27.96 23.58
N GLU A 38 -5.90 -27.77 22.33
CA GLU A 38 -5.02 -27.93 21.16
C GLU A 38 -4.16 -26.68 20.89
N GLU A 39 -4.16 -25.69 21.81
CA GLU A 39 -3.40 -24.45 21.76
C GLU A 39 -3.80 -23.51 20.61
N GLN A 40 -5.03 -23.63 20.10
CA GLN A 40 -5.61 -22.75 19.07
C GLN A 40 -6.40 -21.62 19.75
N LEU A 41 -6.39 -20.41 19.19
CA LEU A 41 -7.06 -19.23 19.73
C LEU A 41 -8.58 -19.39 19.67
N ALA A 42 -9.19 -19.77 20.79
CA ALA A 42 -10.61 -20.05 20.89
C ALA A 42 -11.46 -18.79 21.07
N ALA A 43 -10.96 -17.80 21.81
CA ALA A 43 -11.64 -16.53 22.03
C ALA A 43 -10.66 -15.40 22.35
N GLN A 44 -11.12 -14.18 22.17
CA GLN A 44 -10.39 -12.98 22.56
C GLN A 44 -11.32 -12.03 23.31
N TYR A 45 -10.77 -11.33 24.29
CA TYR A 45 -11.51 -10.40 25.16
C TYR A 45 -10.82 -9.05 25.20
N LEU A 46 -11.60 -7.97 25.15
CA LEU A 46 -11.16 -6.63 25.52
C LEU A 46 -11.35 -6.47 27.03
N ILE A 47 -10.33 -5.99 27.71
CA ILE A 47 -10.40 -5.52 29.07
C ILE A 47 -10.30 -4.00 29.02
N THR A 48 -11.37 -3.31 29.36
CA THR A 48 -11.43 -1.85 29.37
C THR A 48 -10.58 -1.28 30.51
N ALA A 49 -10.25 -0.01 30.47
CA ALA A 49 -9.41 0.63 31.49
C ALA A 49 -10.04 0.60 32.90
N ASP A 50 -11.37 0.51 33.00
CA ASP A 50 -12.12 0.32 34.27
C ASP A 50 -12.23 -1.14 34.71
N GLY A 51 -11.61 -2.08 33.95
CA GLY A 51 -11.51 -3.50 34.27
C GLY A 51 -12.68 -4.37 33.83
N ARG A 52 -13.66 -3.83 33.07
CA ARG A 52 -14.71 -4.68 32.48
C ARG A 52 -14.14 -5.54 31.38
N GLU A 53 -14.62 -6.78 31.27
CA GLU A 53 -14.21 -7.73 30.25
C GLU A 53 -15.34 -7.97 29.25
N GLU A 54 -15.04 -7.75 27.98
CA GLU A 54 -15.98 -7.91 26.87
C GLU A 54 -15.39 -8.90 25.86
N LYS A 55 -16.13 -9.98 25.57
CA LYS A 55 -15.70 -10.95 24.56
C LYS A 55 -15.82 -10.35 23.17
N LEU A 56 -14.73 -10.38 22.39
CA LEU A 56 -14.67 -9.84 21.03
C LEU A 56 -15.10 -10.86 19.99
N PHE A 57 -14.59 -12.10 20.11
CA PHE A 57 -14.95 -13.18 19.20
C PHE A 57 -14.78 -14.56 19.82
N GLU A 58 -15.38 -15.56 19.12
CA GLU A 58 -15.24 -16.99 19.42
C GLU A 58 -14.93 -17.75 18.13
N ASN A 59 -13.96 -18.67 18.19
CA ASN A 59 -13.60 -19.59 17.13
C ASN A 59 -13.96 -21.02 17.48
N THR A 60 -14.43 -21.78 16.51
CA THR A 60 -14.46 -23.24 16.54
C THR A 60 -13.65 -23.79 15.38
N TYR A 61 -13.03 -24.93 15.61
CA TYR A 61 -12.09 -25.54 14.67
C TYR A 61 -12.66 -26.87 14.15
N ASP A 62 -12.28 -27.24 12.92
CA ASP A 62 -12.56 -28.57 12.38
C ASP A 62 -11.50 -29.59 12.84
N SER A 63 -11.66 -30.84 12.43
CA SER A 63 -10.74 -31.93 12.78
C SER A 63 -9.31 -31.76 12.19
N CYS A 64 -9.13 -30.85 11.23
CA CYS A 64 -7.84 -30.51 10.62
C CYS A 64 -7.20 -29.29 11.27
N GLY A 65 -7.81 -28.71 12.30
CA GLY A 65 -7.30 -27.53 12.98
C GLY A 65 -7.55 -26.22 12.24
N LYS A 66 -8.43 -26.19 11.25
CA LYS A 66 -8.85 -24.97 10.55
C LYS A 66 -10.04 -24.34 11.25
N ILE A 67 -10.18 -23.01 11.22
CA ILE A 67 -11.34 -22.32 11.77
C ILE A 67 -12.57 -22.72 10.96
N ALA A 68 -13.44 -23.53 11.55
CA ALA A 68 -14.71 -23.92 10.93
C ALA A 68 -15.76 -22.81 11.04
N ARG A 69 -15.77 -22.13 12.19
CA ARG A 69 -16.71 -21.06 12.48
C ARG A 69 -16.05 -19.98 13.30
N HIS A 70 -16.28 -18.74 12.93
CA HIS A 70 -15.88 -17.54 13.64
C HIS A 70 -17.12 -16.71 13.96
N LYS A 71 -17.33 -16.38 15.23
CA LYS A 71 -18.40 -15.50 15.69
C LYS A 71 -17.80 -14.20 16.19
N ASP A 72 -17.95 -13.15 15.40
CA ASP A 72 -17.60 -11.79 15.80
C ASP A 72 -18.72 -11.22 16.66
N LEU A 73 -18.44 -10.95 17.92
CA LEU A 73 -19.41 -10.43 18.87
C LEU A 73 -19.55 -8.91 18.80
N CYS A 74 -18.58 -8.21 18.20
CA CYS A 74 -18.67 -6.77 17.96
C CYS A 74 -19.75 -6.45 16.92
N SER A 75 -19.76 -7.19 15.79
CA SER A 75 -20.77 -7.04 14.73
C SER A 75 -21.98 -7.93 14.90
N GLY A 76 -21.93 -8.95 15.76
CA GLY A 76 -22.94 -9.99 15.87
C GLY A 76 -22.95 -10.99 14.71
N VAL A 77 -21.99 -10.90 13.79
CA VAL A 77 -21.94 -11.75 12.59
C VAL A 77 -21.20 -13.05 12.88
N THR A 78 -21.75 -14.14 12.41
CA THR A 78 -21.09 -15.46 12.42
C THR A 78 -20.68 -15.81 10.99
N SER A 79 -19.42 -16.17 10.80
CA SER A 79 -18.86 -16.68 9.54
C SER A 79 -18.60 -18.18 9.65
N THR A 80 -19.02 -18.96 8.68
CA THR A 80 -18.72 -20.38 8.54
C THR A 80 -17.84 -20.56 7.32
N TYR A 81 -16.70 -21.22 7.50
CA TYR A 81 -15.69 -21.39 6.46
C TYR A 81 -15.72 -22.78 5.85
N GLN A 82 -15.41 -22.85 4.57
CA GLN A 82 -15.31 -24.08 3.78
C GLN A 82 -13.90 -24.17 3.20
N TYR A 83 -13.31 -25.34 3.30
CA TYR A 83 -11.95 -25.61 2.82
C TYR A 83 -11.96 -26.73 1.78
N ASP A 84 -11.01 -26.68 0.85
CA ASP A 84 -10.77 -27.80 -0.06
C ASP A 84 -9.85 -28.87 0.61
N LEU A 85 -9.58 -29.95 -0.16
CA LEU A 85 -8.82 -31.08 0.33
C LEU A 85 -7.36 -30.77 0.73
N ILE A 86 -6.80 -29.66 0.23
CA ILE A 86 -5.44 -29.22 0.59
C ILE A 86 -5.45 -28.07 1.62
N GLY A 87 -6.64 -27.72 2.15
CA GLY A 87 -6.81 -26.77 3.26
C GLY A 87 -6.90 -25.31 2.85
N ARG A 88 -7.13 -24.98 1.56
CA ARG A 88 -7.39 -23.62 1.12
C ARG A 88 -8.85 -23.24 1.41
N MET A 89 -9.09 -22.00 1.84
CA MET A 89 -10.44 -21.50 2.05
C MET A 89 -11.13 -21.25 0.71
N VAL A 90 -12.13 -22.04 0.39
CA VAL A 90 -12.93 -21.95 -0.84
C VAL A 90 -14.29 -21.29 -0.63
N GLY A 91 -14.72 -21.10 0.60
CA GLY A 91 -16.00 -20.47 0.87
C GLY A 91 -16.14 -19.87 2.25
N THR A 92 -16.96 -18.83 2.33
CA THR A 92 -17.43 -18.21 3.57
C THR A 92 -18.91 -17.95 3.46
N ASP A 93 -19.68 -18.45 4.45
CA ASP A 93 -21.11 -18.14 4.62
C ASP A 93 -21.26 -17.33 5.89
N ARG A 94 -21.81 -16.11 5.78
CA ARG A 94 -22.03 -15.21 6.92
C ARG A 94 -23.50 -15.18 7.32
N SER A 95 -23.76 -15.04 8.62
CA SER A 95 -25.13 -14.98 9.17
C SER A 95 -25.92 -13.75 8.71
N ASP A 96 -25.23 -12.69 8.26
CA ASP A 96 -25.84 -11.49 7.66
C ASP A 96 -26.26 -11.69 6.19
N GLY A 97 -26.11 -12.91 5.66
CA GLY A 97 -26.54 -13.29 4.30
C GLY A 97 -25.46 -13.10 3.23
N MET A 98 -24.28 -12.57 3.55
CA MET A 98 -23.14 -12.51 2.62
C MET A 98 -22.56 -13.90 2.41
N LYS A 99 -22.30 -14.26 1.15
CA LYS A 99 -21.61 -15.49 0.75
C LYS A 99 -20.45 -15.16 -0.17
N LEU A 100 -19.32 -15.78 0.07
CA LEU A 100 -18.12 -15.67 -0.77
C LEU A 100 -17.67 -17.08 -1.18
N ARG A 101 -17.30 -17.27 -2.44
CA ARG A 101 -16.69 -18.50 -2.95
C ARG A 101 -15.46 -18.15 -3.75
N LYS A 102 -14.39 -18.92 -3.57
CA LYS A 102 -13.12 -18.78 -4.29
C LYS A 102 -12.80 -20.02 -5.08
N VAL A 103 -12.27 -19.83 -6.28
CA VAL A 103 -11.77 -20.90 -7.14
C VAL A 103 -10.28 -20.68 -7.30
N TYR A 104 -9.49 -21.73 -7.13
CA TYR A 104 -8.04 -21.71 -7.28
C TYR A 104 -7.61 -22.48 -8.50
N ASP A 105 -6.51 -22.07 -9.10
CA ASP A 105 -5.85 -22.84 -10.16
C ASP A 105 -4.86 -23.89 -9.56
N GLU A 106 -4.22 -24.66 -10.45
CA GLU A 106 -3.24 -25.69 -10.08
C GLU A 106 -1.96 -25.11 -9.41
N LYS A 107 -1.72 -23.80 -9.56
CA LYS A 107 -0.60 -23.07 -8.97
C LYS A 107 -0.96 -22.36 -7.66
N ASN A 108 -2.10 -22.70 -7.06
CA ASN A 108 -2.63 -22.10 -5.82
C ASN A 108 -3.04 -20.62 -5.92
N ARG A 109 -3.13 -20.04 -7.13
CA ARG A 109 -3.60 -18.67 -7.32
C ARG A 109 -5.11 -18.64 -7.33
N VAL A 110 -5.72 -17.56 -6.83
CA VAL A 110 -7.15 -17.32 -6.98
C VAL A 110 -7.46 -17.11 -8.47
N LYS A 111 -8.13 -18.08 -9.10
CA LYS A 111 -8.59 -17.99 -10.49
C LYS A 111 -9.85 -17.16 -10.62
N GLY A 112 -10.62 -17.04 -9.55
CA GLY A 112 -11.82 -16.24 -9.53
C GLY A 112 -12.54 -16.36 -8.19
N TYR A 113 -13.53 -15.50 -8.01
CA TYR A 113 -14.39 -15.55 -6.86
C TYR A 113 -15.81 -15.11 -7.22
N THR A 114 -16.80 -15.62 -6.47
CA THR A 114 -18.16 -15.14 -6.50
C THR A 114 -18.54 -14.61 -5.13
N TYR A 115 -19.27 -13.51 -5.09
CA TYR A 115 -19.88 -13.06 -3.85
C TYR A 115 -21.36 -12.73 -4.08
N GLN A 116 -22.17 -12.92 -3.06
CA GLN A 116 -23.61 -12.70 -3.10
C GLN A 116 -24.09 -12.13 -1.78
N LYS A 117 -24.97 -11.14 -1.88
CA LYS A 117 -25.74 -10.56 -0.75
C LYS A 117 -27.14 -10.20 -1.27
N ASP A 118 -28.18 -10.59 -0.51
CA ASP A 118 -29.58 -10.26 -0.82
C ASP A 118 -30.01 -10.62 -2.26
N ARG A 119 -29.60 -11.81 -2.74
CA ARG A 119 -29.83 -12.35 -4.10
C ARG A 119 -29.12 -11.60 -5.24
N VAL A 120 -28.40 -10.54 -4.94
CA VAL A 120 -27.55 -9.85 -5.91
C VAL A 120 -26.10 -10.32 -5.73
N GLY A 121 -25.53 -10.88 -6.77
CA GLY A 121 -24.18 -11.42 -6.74
C GLY A 121 -23.39 -11.09 -7.98
N HIS A 122 -22.07 -11.25 -7.85
CA HIS A 122 -21.13 -11.04 -8.95
C HIS A 122 -20.11 -12.17 -8.96
N GLU A 123 -19.69 -12.50 -10.18
CA GLU A 123 -18.58 -13.39 -10.46
C GLU A 123 -17.43 -12.59 -11.05
N VAL A 124 -16.22 -12.76 -10.52
CA VAL A 124 -14.98 -12.21 -11.06
C VAL A 124 -14.07 -13.38 -11.41
N GLU A 125 -13.58 -13.40 -12.66
CA GLU A 125 -12.65 -14.41 -13.16
C GLU A 125 -11.34 -13.73 -13.59
N PHE A 126 -10.20 -14.24 -13.12
CA PHE A 126 -8.87 -13.84 -13.55
C PHE A 126 -8.36 -14.80 -14.62
N LEU A 127 -7.96 -14.25 -15.76
CA LEU A 127 -7.43 -15.02 -16.89
C LEU A 127 -5.90 -15.05 -16.79
N TYR A 128 -5.35 -16.20 -16.46
CA TYR A 128 -3.90 -16.40 -16.44
C TYR A 128 -3.39 -16.98 -17.76
N GLY A 129 -2.07 -16.79 -17.98
CA GLY A 129 -1.42 -17.20 -19.22
C GLY A 129 -1.53 -18.69 -19.50
N ASP A 130 -1.79 -19.00 -20.76
CA ASP A 130 -1.99 -20.32 -21.34
C ASP A 130 -0.84 -20.64 -22.30
N VAL A 131 -0.13 -21.72 -22.06
CA VAL A 131 1.03 -22.15 -22.86
C VAL A 131 0.61 -22.48 -24.31
N GLU A 132 -0.58 -23.03 -24.50
CA GLU A 132 -1.11 -23.34 -25.84
C GLU A 132 -1.33 -22.07 -26.68
N LYS A 133 -1.61 -20.95 -26.01
CA LYS A 133 -1.73 -19.61 -26.62
C LYS A 133 -0.42 -18.85 -26.68
N GLN A 134 0.72 -19.49 -26.41
CA GLN A 134 2.04 -18.86 -26.33
C GLN A 134 2.11 -17.72 -25.29
N GLN A 135 1.29 -17.81 -24.25
CA GLN A 135 1.27 -16.87 -23.14
C GLN A 135 2.16 -17.36 -21.99
N LYS A 136 2.72 -16.43 -21.21
CA LYS A 136 3.54 -16.77 -20.04
C LYS A 136 2.62 -17.21 -18.88
N PRO A 137 2.74 -18.44 -18.35
CA PRO A 137 1.79 -18.99 -17.37
C PRO A 137 1.74 -18.24 -16.03
N GLY A 138 2.77 -17.43 -15.72
CA GLY A 138 2.85 -16.63 -14.50
C GLY A 138 2.04 -15.34 -14.53
N LEU A 139 1.69 -14.83 -15.72
CA LEU A 139 1.10 -13.51 -15.89
C LEU A 139 -0.43 -13.57 -15.97
N GLY A 140 -1.10 -12.51 -15.48
CA GLY A 140 -2.54 -12.29 -15.68
C GLY A 140 -2.78 -11.66 -17.06
N TYR A 141 -3.69 -12.22 -17.85
CA TYR A 141 -4.01 -11.74 -19.20
C TYR A 141 -5.35 -11.05 -19.31
N GLY A 142 -6.12 -11.01 -18.25
CA GLY A 142 -7.38 -10.29 -18.25
C GLY A 142 -8.28 -10.62 -17.08
N ILE A 143 -9.41 -9.90 -17.03
CA ILE A 143 -10.41 -9.99 -15.96
C ILE A 143 -11.77 -10.00 -16.60
N LYS A 144 -12.63 -10.92 -16.14
CA LYS A 144 -14.05 -10.95 -16.49
C LYS A 144 -14.90 -10.66 -15.27
N ILE A 145 -16.03 -9.99 -15.50
CA ILE A 145 -17.10 -9.80 -14.53
C ILE A 145 -18.37 -10.37 -15.13
N ASN A 146 -19.00 -11.32 -14.44
CA ASN A 146 -20.23 -12.02 -14.90
C ASN A 146 -20.08 -12.55 -16.34
N GLY A 147 -18.94 -13.16 -16.66
CA GLY A 147 -18.61 -13.71 -17.98
C GLY A 147 -18.11 -12.67 -19.02
N ALA A 148 -18.38 -11.37 -18.85
CA ALA A 148 -17.94 -10.33 -19.78
C ALA A 148 -16.52 -9.87 -19.45
N GLN A 149 -15.62 -9.87 -20.45
CA GLN A 149 -14.26 -9.36 -20.30
C GLN A 149 -14.29 -7.85 -20.05
N LYS A 150 -13.54 -7.41 -19.03
CA LYS A 150 -13.44 -6.00 -18.61
C LYS A 150 -12.06 -5.44 -18.78
N ILE A 151 -11.04 -6.26 -18.58
CA ILE A 151 -9.64 -5.89 -18.80
C ILE A 151 -8.95 -6.99 -19.61
N ALA A 152 -8.04 -6.60 -20.51
CA ALA A 152 -7.07 -7.48 -21.13
C ALA A 152 -5.68 -6.83 -21.11
N TYR A 153 -4.63 -7.65 -20.95
CA TYR A 153 -3.25 -7.20 -20.89
C TYR A 153 -2.42 -7.80 -22.02
N GLU A 154 -1.54 -6.99 -22.60
CA GLU A 154 -0.47 -7.43 -23.49
C GLU A 154 0.89 -7.17 -22.83
N TYR A 155 1.82 -8.07 -23.09
CA TYR A 155 3.15 -8.05 -22.47
C TYR A 155 4.25 -8.07 -23.52
N ASP A 156 5.38 -7.45 -23.19
CA ASP A 156 6.61 -7.64 -23.96
C ASP A 156 7.30 -8.98 -23.63
N ALA A 157 8.43 -9.24 -24.29
CA ALA A 157 9.22 -10.46 -24.08
C ALA A 157 9.74 -10.60 -22.63
N LEU A 158 9.89 -9.50 -21.90
CA LEU A 158 10.35 -9.46 -20.52
C LEU A 158 9.22 -9.65 -19.50
N GLY A 159 7.94 -9.64 -19.94
CA GLY A 159 6.76 -9.80 -19.09
C GLY A 159 6.24 -8.48 -18.50
N ARG A 160 6.68 -7.32 -19.03
CA ARG A 160 6.13 -6.02 -18.65
C ARG A 160 4.88 -5.71 -19.48
N VAL A 161 3.88 -5.08 -18.87
CA VAL A 161 2.66 -4.66 -19.55
C VAL A 161 2.99 -3.59 -20.60
N ILE A 162 2.68 -3.84 -21.86
CA ILE A 162 2.82 -2.85 -22.95
C ILE A 162 1.48 -2.26 -23.37
N ARG A 163 0.37 -2.98 -23.14
CA ARG A 163 -1.00 -2.48 -23.33
C ARG A 163 -1.96 -3.01 -22.30
N THR A 164 -2.88 -2.15 -21.92
CA THR A 164 -4.06 -2.50 -21.14
C THR A 164 -5.29 -2.11 -21.94
N HIS A 165 -6.17 -3.05 -22.24
CA HIS A 165 -7.45 -2.82 -22.90
C HIS A 165 -8.55 -2.82 -21.87
N ASN A 166 -9.26 -1.70 -21.73
CA ASN A 166 -10.41 -1.53 -20.85
C ASN A 166 -11.69 -1.66 -21.66
N HIS A 167 -12.46 -2.72 -21.44
CA HIS A 167 -13.72 -2.99 -22.12
C HIS A 167 -14.88 -2.44 -21.30
N PHE A 168 -15.38 -1.26 -21.63
CA PHE A 168 -16.52 -0.63 -20.97
C PHE A 168 -17.82 -1.38 -21.33
N SER A 169 -17.97 -1.72 -22.60
CA SER A 169 -19.03 -2.57 -23.19
C SER A 169 -18.45 -3.40 -24.34
N ASP A 170 -19.27 -4.20 -25.00
CA ASP A 170 -18.85 -5.01 -26.15
C ASP A 170 -18.37 -4.14 -27.35
N MET A 171 -18.85 -2.88 -27.42
CA MET A 171 -18.50 -1.95 -28.52
C MET A 171 -17.52 -0.87 -28.11
N ASN A 172 -17.34 -0.61 -26.82
CA ASN A 172 -16.55 0.52 -26.34
C ASN A 172 -15.34 0.01 -25.54
N THR A 173 -14.16 0.25 -26.07
CA THR A 173 -12.87 -0.12 -25.49
C THR A 173 -11.93 1.06 -25.52
N SER A 174 -11.18 1.29 -24.46
CA SER A 174 -10.00 2.14 -24.49
C SER A 174 -8.73 1.31 -24.32
N THR A 175 -7.63 1.80 -24.90
CA THR A 175 -6.33 1.16 -24.81
C THR A 175 -5.32 2.14 -24.21
N GLN A 176 -4.67 1.72 -23.14
CA GLN A 176 -3.51 2.37 -22.57
C GLN A 176 -2.25 1.68 -23.07
N GLU A 177 -1.31 2.45 -23.63
CA GLU A 177 -0.03 1.96 -24.13
C GLU A 177 1.09 2.45 -23.22
N TYR A 178 2.02 1.55 -22.87
CA TYR A 178 3.14 1.82 -21.97
C TYR A 178 4.46 1.71 -22.72
N THR A 179 5.36 2.65 -22.48
CA THR A 179 6.76 2.57 -22.89
C THR A 179 7.65 2.64 -21.66
N TYR A 180 8.85 2.08 -21.77
CA TYR A 180 9.77 1.96 -20.65
C TYR A 180 11.07 2.70 -20.90
N VAL A 181 11.69 3.20 -19.83
CA VAL A 181 12.98 3.90 -19.90
C VAL A 181 14.06 2.93 -20.35
N SER A 182 14.86 3.32 -21.34
CA SER A 182 16.03 2.56 -21.78
C SER A 182 17.11 2.56 -20.69
N GLY A 183 17.82 1.46 -20.54
CA GLY A 183 19.01 1.39 -19.69
C GLY A 183 20.19 2.22 -20.27
N LYS A 184 21.26 2.32 -19.51
CA LYS A 184 22.46 3.08 -19.89
C LYS A 184 23.25 2.43 -21.03
N GLU A 185 23.14 1.12 -21.21
CA GLU A 185 23.82 0.36 -22.25
C GLU A 185 22.86 0.01 -23.40
N ALA A 186 23.40 -0.17 -24.59
CA ALA A 186 22.60 -0.57 -25.75
C ALA A 186 21.95 -1.95 -25.52
N GLY A 187 20.65 -2.06 -25.78
CA GLY A 187 19.88 -3.30 -25.58
C GLY A 187 19.42 -3.55 -24.12
N VAL A 188 19.79 -2.67 -23.18
CA VAL A 188 19.29 -2.69 -21.81
C VAL A 188 18.04 -1.81 -21.69
N THR A 189 17.07 -2.25 -20.92
CA THR A 189 15.86 -1.49 -20.57
C THR A 189 15.59 -1.62 -19.07
N THR A 190 14.75 -0.76 -18.54
CA THR A 190 14.37 -0.74 -17.12
C THR A 190 12.90 -1.11 -16.93
N ASN A 191 12.45 -1.28 -15.70
CA ASN A 191 11.02 -1.40 -15.36
C ASN A 191 10.34 -0.03 -15.19
N LEU A 192 11.10 1.08 -15.23
CA LEU A 192 10.56 2.43 -15.09
C LEU A 192 9.75 2.81 -16.33
N VAL A 193 8.50 3.21 -16.12
CA VAL A 193 7.61 3.62 -17.22
C VAL A 193 8.05 4.99 -17.74
N ALA A 194 8.39 5.07 -19.03
CA ALA A 194 8.74 6.32 -19.70
C ALA A 194 7.49 7.11 -20.12
N SER A 195 6.45 6.42 -20.58
CA SER A 195 5.18 7.07 -20.93
C SER A 195 3.99 6.13 -20.83
N VAL A 196 2.83 6.73 -20.58
CA VAL A 196 1.50 6.10 -20.70
C VAL A 196 0.69 6.92 -21.69
N ARG A 197 0.09 6.28 -22.69
CA ARG A 197 -0.74 6.94 -23.70
C ARG A 197 -2.12 6.30 -23.75
N GLU A 198 -3.17 7.13 -23.81
CA GLU A 198 -4.55 6.71 -24.03
C GLU A 198 -5.23 7.65 -25.03
N GLY A 199 -5.38 7.18 -26.27
CA GLY A 199 -5.88 8.02 -27.37
C GLY A 199 -4.98 9.24 -27.61
N ASN A 200 -5.55 10.44 -27.45
CA ASN A 200 -4.83 11.72 -27.62
C ASN A 200 -4.20 12.23 -26.30
N ARG A 201 -4.47 11.58 -25.18
CA ARG A 201 -3.85 11.90 -23.88
C ARG A 201 -2.55 11.11 -23.73
N ALA A 202 -1.57 11.72 -23.08
CA ALA A 202 -0.32 11.04 -22.73
C ALA A 202 0.26 11.63 -21.45
N GLU A 203 0.94 10.78 -20.69
CA GLU A 203 1.79 11.18 -19.58
C GLU A 203 3.20 10.65 -19.86
N SER A 204 4.21 11.47 -19.63
CA SER A 204 5.61 11.05 -19.78
C SER A 204 6.41 11.41 -18.52
N TYR A 205 7.39 10.57 -18.20
CA TYR A 205 8.11 10.61 -16.94
C TYR A 205 9.61 10.58 -17.16
N THR A 206 10.34 11.35 -16.34
CA THR A 206 11.79 11.19 -16.16
C THR A 206 12.07 10.90 -14.69
N TYR A 207 13.23 10.30 -14.44
CA TYR A 207 13.61 9.84 -13.11
C TYR A 207 14.99 10.35 -12.73
N ASP A 208 15.20 10.61 -11.46
CA ASP A 208 16.52 10.89 -10.91
C ASP A 208 17.37 9.61 -10.81
N ALA A 209 18.59 9.73 -10.32
CA ALA A 209 19.51 8.60 -10.17
C ALA A 209 19.06 7.57 -9.10
N CYS A 210 18.16 7.96 -8.20
CA CYS A 210 17.59 7.10 -7.15
C CYS A 210 16.28 6.44 -7.60
N GLY A 211 15.81 6.72 -8.83
CA GLY A 211 14.55 6.20 -9.37
C GLY A 211 13.32 7.00 -8.93
N ASN A 212 13.47 8.14 -8.26
CA ASN A 212 12.34 9.01 -7.97
C ASN A 212 11.88 9.72 -9.25
N VAL A 213 10.58 9.98 -9.38
CA VAL A 213 10.03 10.76 -10.50
C VAL A 213 10.58 12.18 -10.44
N GLU A 214 11.42 12.57 -11.39
CA GLU A 214 11.96 13.93 -11.50
C GLU A 214 11.00 14.86 -12.24
N THR A 215 10.43 14.39 -13.37
CA THR A 215 9.44 15.17 -14.12
C THR A 215 8.28 14.30 -14.55
N MET A 216 7.11 14.93 -14.62
CA MET A 216 5.91 14.42 -15.25
C MET A 216 5.40 15.47 -16.24
N VAL A 217 5.15 15.07 -17.47
CA VAL A 217 4.50 15.92 -18.48
C VAL A 217 3.17 15.28 -18.85
N GLU A 218 2.09 15.98 -18.56
CA GLU A 218 0.72 15.59 -18.93
C GLU A 218 0.35 16.30 -20.23
N ARG A 219 -0.03 15.52 -21.25
CA ARG A 219 -0.62 16.00 -22.48
C ARG A 219 -2.11 15.71 -22.49
N SER A 220 -2.92 16.76 -22.50
CA SER A 220 -4.38 16.68 -22.57
C SER A 220 -4.87 16.34 -23.98
N ALA A 221 -6.16 15.96 -24.11
CA ALA A 221 -6.75 15.57 -25.39
C ALA A 221 -6.77 16.73 -26.43
N ASP A 222 -6.76 17.97 -25.99
CA ASP A 222 -6.67 19.17 -26.84
C ASP A 222 -5.23 19.48 -27.31
N GLY A 223 -4.25 18.66 -26.89
CA GLY A 223 -2.84 18.81 -27.22
C GLY A 223 -2.06 19.77 -26.30
N SER A 224 -2.71 20.38 -25.31
CA SER A 224 -2.01 21.20 -24.31
C SER A 224 -1.11 20.33 -23.43
N GLU A 225 0.08 20.82 -23.12
CA GLU A 225 1.04 20.13 -22.26
C GLU A 225 1.24 20.92 -20.97
N ARG A 226 1.36 20.20 -19.85
CA ARG A 226 1.59 20.74 -18.52
C ARG A 226 2.67 19.91 -17.85
N LYS A 227 3.70 20.59 -17.35
CA LYS A 227 4.84 19.97 -16.68
C LYS A 227 4.75 20.12 -15.18
N ILE A 228 5.10 19.06 -14.47
CA ILE A 228 5.36 19.07 -13.03
C ILE A 228 6.79 18.58 -12.84
N ARG A 229 7.56 19.27 -12.01
CA ARG A 229 8.91 18.88 -11.66
C ARG A 229 9.03 18.72 -10.15
N TYR A 230 9.66 17.62 -9.74
CA TYR A 230 9.87 17.23 -8.35
C TYR A 230 11.35 17.24 -8.01
N TYR A 231 11.67 17.64 -6.78
CA TYR A 231 13.04 17.67 -6.27
C TYR A 231 13.05 16.97 -4.93
N TYR A 232 14.08 16.17 -4.70
CA TYR A 232 14.24 15.36 -3.52
C TYR A 232 15.55 15.67 -2.80
N ASP A 233 15.59 15.45 -1.49
CA ASP A 233 16.81 15.50 -0.71
C ASP A 233 17.57 14.17 -0.74
N ALA A 234 18.66 14.09 0.04
CA ALA A 234 19.49 12.87 0.13
C ALA A 234 18.77 11.67 0.81
N LEU A 235 17.64 11.89 1.49
CA LEU A 235 16.78 10.86 2.07
C LEU A 235 15.60 10.51 1.17
N ASN A 236 15.60 10.97 -0.09
CA ASN A 236 14.51 10.83 -1.04
C ASN A 236 13.20 11.49 -0.60
N GLN A 237 13.22 12.46 0.31
CA GLN A 237 12.06 13.23 0.73
C GLN A 237 11.76 14.32 -0.32
N LEU A 238 10.49 14.54 -0.66
CA LEU A 238 10.06 15.59 -1.58
C LEU A 238 10.27 16.97 -0.93
N VAL A 239 11.23 17.76 -1.45
CA VAL A 239 11.55 19.09 -0.91
C VAL A 239 11.00 20.24 -1.75
N ARG A 240 10.69 19.99 -3.03
CA ARG A 240 10.10 21.01 -3.91
C ARG A 240 9.28 20.37 -5.02
N GLU A 241 8.19 21.03 -5.39
CA GLU A 241 7.33 20.74 -6.52
C GLU A 241 7.09 22.01 -7.33
N ASP A 242 7.47 22.01 -8.62
CA ASP A 242 7.13 23.07 -9.57
C ASP A 242 6.00 22.57 -10.46
N ASN A 243 4.78 23.05 -10.24
CA ASN A 243 3.57 22.55 -10.88
C ASN A 243 2.97 23.60 -11.82
N GLN A 244 3.22 23.45 -13.13
CA GLN A 244 2.70 24.34 -14.15
C GLN A 244 1.19 24.26 -14.27
N LYS A 245 0.60 23.07 -14.04
CA LYS A 245 -0.85 22.84 -14.14
C LYS A 245 -1.63 23.68 -13.12
N GLN A 246 -1.09 23.78 -11.91
CA GLN A 246 -1.70 24.52 -10.79
C GLN A 246 -1.17 25.95 -10.65
N ASN A 247 -0.22 26.36 -11.52
CA ASN A 247 0.45 27.65 -11.47
C ASN A 247 1.05 27.94 -10.08
N GLN A 248 1.74 26.94 -9.51
CA GLN A 248 2.34 27.03 -8.19
C GLN A 248 3.68 26.29 -8.09
N THR A 249 4.52 26.77 -7.20
CA THR A 249 5.71 26.07 -6.69
C THR A 249 5.53 25.88 -5.19
N ILE A 250 5.74 24.68 -4.69
CA ILE A 250 5.65 24.35 -3.27
C ILE A 250 7.02 23.89 -2.78
N CYS A 251 7.46 24.46 -1.65
CA CYS A 251 8.68 24.04 -0.96
C CYS A 251 8.32 23.41 0.39
N TYR A 252 8.95 22.28 0.68
CA TYR A 252 8.78 21.53 1.92
C TYR A 252 10.06 21.57 2.72
N THR A 253 9.96 21.79 4.02
CA THR A 253 11.09 21.79 4.95
C THR A 253 10.86 20.75 6.03
N TYR A 254 11.85 19.92 6.28
CA TYR A 254 11.81 18.85 7.28
C TYR A 254 12.84 19.08 8.39
N ASP A 255 12.56 18.56 9.57
CA ASP A 255 13.58 18.43 10.63
C ASP A 255 14.42 17.16 10.44
N VAL A 256 15.38 16.94 11.35
CA VAL A 256 16.26 15.77 11.30
C VAL A 256 15.54 14.42 11.55
N GLY A 257 14.31 14.44 12.04
CA GLY A 257 13.45 13.26 12.22
C GLY A 257 12.51 13.02 11.05
N GLY A 258 12.63 13.76 9.94
CA GLY A 258 11.74 13.66 8.80
C GLY A 258 10.35 14.27 9.05
N ASN A 259 10.19 15.09 10.09
CA ASN A 259 8.92 15.79 10.31
C ASN A 259 8.86 17.04 9.45
N MET A 260 7.79 17.22 8.67
CA MET A 260 7.56 18.46 7.91
C MET A 260 7.33 19.62 8.88
N VAL A 261 8.22 20.62 8.89
CA VAL A 261 8.12 21.79 9.78
C VAL A 261 7.49 22.99 9.09
N ARG A 262 7.57 23.01 7.76
CA ARG A 262 7.03 24.11 6.97
C ARG A 262 6.69 23.66 5.54
N ARG A 263 5.59 24.22 4.99
CA ARG A 263 5.19 24.10 3.59
C ARG A 263 4.86 25.50 3.08
N ASP A 264 5.69 25.97 2.11
CA ASP A 264 5.55 27.28 1.50
C ASP A 264 5.06 27.18 0.07
N GLU A 265 4.02 27.93 -0.28
CA GLU A 265 3.45 28.00 -1.62
C GLU A 265 3.80 29.33 -2.28
N TYR A 266 4.30 29.27 -3.51
CA TYR A 266 4.69 30.41 -4.35
C TYR A 266 3.92 30.38 -5.67
N ARG A 267 4.04 31.43 -6.47
CA ARG A 267 3.72 31.36 -7.90
C ARG A 267 4.66 30.38 -8.59
N TYR A 268 4.15 29.76 -9.65
CA TYR A 268 4.97 28.85 -10.44
C TYR A 268 6.28 29.53 -10.89
N THR A 269 7.38 28.86 -10.63
CA THR A 269 8.71 29.27 -11.06
C THR A 269 9.62 28.05 -11.15
N GLU A 270 10.44 27.99 -12.21
CA GLU A 270 11.53 27.01 -12.34
C GLU A 270 12.87 27.58 -11.83
N ASN A 271 12.90 28.82 -11.31
CA ASN A 271 14.12 29.40 -10.78
C ASN A 271 14.60 28.59 -9.55
N PRO A 272 15.87 28.20 -9.49
CA PRO A 272 16.40 27.42 -8.36
C PRO A 272 16.38 28.21 -7.05
N VAL A 273 16.45 29.54 -7.10
CA VAL A 273 16.35 30.41 -5.93
C VAL A 273 15.06 31.24 -6.04
N ILE A 274 14.20 31.08 -5.04
CA ILE A 274 12.95 31.86 -4.93
C ILE A 274 13.24 33.05 -4.00
N THR A 275 13.11 34.26 -4.52
CA THR A 275 13.35 35.51 -3.78
C THR A 275 12.06 36.16 -3.30
N GLU A 276 10.92 35.74 -3.81
CA GLU A 276 9.60 36.25 -3.44
C GLU A 276 9.15 35.67 -2.09
N ALA A 277 8.30 36.40 -1.38
CA ALA A 277 7.62 35.87 -0.20
C ALA A 277 6.58 34.81 -0.63
N PRO A 278 6.38 33.75 0.16
CA PRO A 278 5.35 32.77 -0.13
C PRO A 278 3.96 33.39 -0.07
N ARG A 279 3.07 32.93 -0.96
CA ARG A 279 1.64 33.32 -0.94
C ARG A 279 0.91 32.71 0.24
N LYS A 280 1.34 31.52 0.65
CA LYS A 280 0.81 30.78 1.79
C LYS A 280 1.97 30.03 2.45
N SER A 281 1.94 29.98 3.78
CA SER A 281 2.87 29.19 4.58
C SER A 281 2.08 28.37 5.58
N ASP A 282 2.20 27.06 5.53
CA ASP A 282 1.69 26.19 6.58
C ASP A 282 2.84 25.87 7.56
N THR A 283 2.56 25.92 8.83
CA THR A 283 3.54 25.73 9.91
C THR A 283 3.16 24.54 10.79
N PHE A 284 4.15 23.71 11.09
CA PHE A 284 4.01 22.51 11.89
C PHE A 284 4.94 22.60 13.11
N LYS A 285 4.39 22.43 14.32
CA LYS A 285 5.18 22.42 15.54
C LYS A 285 5.01 21.10 16.26
N TYR A 286 6.13 20.47 16.58
CA TYR A 286 6.19 19.14 17.18
C TYR A 286 6.51 19.19 18.67
N GLN A 287 6.33 18.06 19.34
CA GLN A 287 6.69 17.85 20.72
C GLN A 287 8.20 18.05 20.91
N THR A 288 8.61 18.82 21.94
CA THR A 288 10.04 19.12 22.19
C THR A 288 10.75 18.10 23.08
N GLY A 289 10.02 17.22 23.75
CA GLY A 289 10.54 16.15 24.59
C GLY A 289 9.69 14.90 24.52
N GLY A 290 10.22 13.76 24.92
CA GLY A 290 9.54 12.47 24.79
C GLY A 290 9.40 12.04 23.32
N TRP A 291 8.19 11.81 22.84
CA TRP A 291 7.90 11.40 21.47
C TRP A 291 7.86 12.61 20.53
N ARG A 292 8.98 12.91 19.88
CA ARG A 292 9.21 14.15 19.11
C ARG A 292 8.43 14.21 17.79
N ASP A 293 7.89 13.09 17.30
CA ASP A 293 7.15 13.04 16.03
C ASP A 293 5.67 13.42 16.17
N GLN A 294 5.20 13.66 17.40
CA GLN A 294 3.84 14.12 17.65
C GLN A 294 3.68 15.59 17.24
N LEU A 295 2.80 15.83 16.25
CA LEU A 295 2.44 17.17 15.79
C LEU A 295 1.55 17.86 16.84
N ARG A 296 2.06 18.90 17.50
CA ARG A 296 1.34 19.60 18.59
C ARG A 296 0.52 20.78 18.09
N PHE A 297 0.97 21.42 17.00
CA PHE A 297 0.23 22.53 16.39
C PHE A 297 0.38 22.48 14.87
N TYR A 298 -0.72 22.63 14.16
CA TYR A 298 -0.79 22.89 12.72
C TYR A 298 -1.44 24.26 12.52
N ASN A 299 -0.72 25.20 11.90
CA ASN A 299 -1.15 26.58 11.70
C ASN A 299 -1.73 27.25 12.97
N GLY A 300 -1.14 26.94 14.13
CA GLY A 300 -1.58 27.45 15.44
C GLY A 300 -2.72 26.68 16.09
N GLN A 301 -3.38 25.75 15.39
CA GLN A 301 -4.40 24.85 15.97
C GLN A 301 -3.73 23.75 16.79
N ALA A 302 -4.14 23.59 18.04
CA ALA A 302 -3.57 22.61 18.94
C ALA A 302 -4.05 21.17 18.63
N ILE A 303 -3.14 20.22 18.78
CA ILE A 303 -3.40 18.77 18.68
C ILE A 303 -2.95 18.13 20.00
N THR A 304 -3.81 17.32 20.60
CA THR A 304 -3.52 16.58 21.83
C THR A 304 -3.61 15.08 21.59
N TYR A 305 -2.84 14.31 22.36
CA TYR A 305 -2.72 12.87 22.15
C TYR A 305 -2.95 12.08 23.43
N ASP A 306 -3.43 10.85 23.28
CA ASP A 306 -3.46 9.84 24.32
C ASP A 306 -2.06 9.24 24.59
N ALA A 307 -2.04 8.21 25.42
CA ALA A 307 -0.80 7.52 25.77
C ALA A 307 -0.20 6.70 24.63
N MET A 308 -1.01 6.25 23.66
CA MET A 308 -0.61 5.45 22.51
C MET A 308 -0.15 6.31 21.33
N GLY A 309 -0.34 7.63 21.39
CA GLY A 309 -0.04 8.55 20.29
C GLY A 309 -1.21 8.75 19.33
N ASN A 310 -2.42 8.40 19.71
CA ASN A 310 -3.60 8.74 18.95
C ASN A 310 -4.10 10.14 19.35
N PRO A 311 -4.53 10.99 18.42
CA PRO A 311 -5.02 12.30 18.78
C PRO A 311 -6.38 12.22 19.50
N LEU A 312 -6.49 12.94 20.61
CA LEU A 312 -7.75 13.17 21.32
C LEU A 312 -8.47 14.41 20.77
N GLN A 313 -7.69 15.40 20.34
CA GLN A 313 -8.18 16.57 19.63
C GLN A 313 -7.33 16.77 18.37
N TYR A 314 -7.97 16.91 17.24
CA TYR A 314 -7.33 17.06 15.94
C TYR A 314 -8.09 18.03 15.04
N LEU A 315 -7.49 19.18 14.71
CA LEU A 315 -8.03 20.20 13.80
C LEU A 315 -9.52 20.53 14.04
N GLY A 316 -9.89 20.72 15.32
CA GLY A 316 -11.25 21.06 15.73
C GLY A 316 -12.19 19.87 15.96
N MET A 317 -11.74 18.65 15.72
CA MET A 317 -12.46 17.42 16.01
C MET A 317 -12.02 16.84 17.36
N GLN A 318 -12.94 16.18 18.08
CA GLN A 318 -12.65 15.31 19.22
C GLN A 318 -12.67 13.87 18.74
N MET A 319 -11.72 13.06 19.19
CA MET A 319 -11.53 11.68 18.77
C MET A 319 -11.41 10.75 19.96
N GLU A 320 -12.12 9.61 19.92
CA GLU A 320 -12.03 8.53 20.89
C GLU A 320 -11.49 7.28 20.23
N TRP A 321 -10.58 6.61 20.90
CA TRP A 321 -9.89 5.43 20.40
C TRP A 321 -10.13 4.23 21.32
N GLU A 322 -10.10 3.03 20.75
CA GLU A 322 -10.20 1.77 21.48
C GLU A 322 -9.19 0.75 20.95
N LYS A 323 -8.93 -0.30 21.73
CA LYS A 323 -8.02 -1.40 21.35
C LYS A 323 -6.67 -0.90 20.82
N GLY A 324 -6.12 0.13 21.46
CA GLY A 324 -4.86 0.74 21.14
C GLY A 324 -4.93 1.76 19.99
N TYR A 325 -5.42 1.42 18.79
CA TYR A 325 -5.30 2.25 17.59
C TYR A 325 -6.60 2.39 16.77
N GLN A 326 -7.72 1.82 17.20
CA GLN A 326 -8.97 1.84 16.46
C GLN A 326 -9.77 3.09 16.79
N LEU A 327 -10.05 3.92 15.78
CA LEU A 327 -10.83 5.14 15.92
C LEU A 327 -12.30 4.79 16.08
N ARG A 328 -12.84 4.95 17.29
CA ARG A 328 -14.20 4.56 17.65
C ARG A 328 -15.22 5.66 17.36
N HIS A 329 -14.93 6.90 17.76
CA HIS A 329 -15.89 7.99 17.71
C HIS A 329 -15.19 9.30 17.38
N ILE A 330 -15.82 10.11 16.54
CA ILE A 330 -15.36 11.44 16.16
C ILE A 330 -16.53 12.42 16.25
N THR A 331 -16.28 13.56 16.88
CA THR A 331 -17.25 14.68 16.91
C THR A 331 -16.57 16.00 16.56
N GLY A 332 -17.33 16.94 16.02
CA GLY A 332 -16.88 18.32 15.76
C GLY A 332 -17.51 18.93 14.52
N ALA A 333 -17.73 20.25 14.54
CA ALA A 333 -18.26 21.02 13.40
C ALA A 333 -19.55 20.43 12.77
N GLY A 334 -20.45 19.86 13.59
CA GLY A 334 -21.68 19.20 13.12
C GLY A 334 -21.49 17.76 12.64
N LEU A 335 -20.31 17.20 12.84
CA LEU A 335 -20.02 15.79 12.61
C LEU A 335 -20.23 14.98 13.89
N ASP A 336 -20.91 13.84 13.76
CA ASP A 336 -21.00 12.78 14.75
C ASP A 336 -20.82 11.44 14.01
N MET A 337 -19.62 10.83 14.15
CA MET A 337 -19.24 9.64 13.41
C MET A 337 -18.76 8.53 14.35
N TYR A 338 -19.35 7.35 14.21
CA TYR A 338 -18.95 6.12 14.88
C TYR A 338 -18.37 5.13 13.90
N CYS A 339 -17.30 4.44 14.28
CA CYS A 339 -16.70 3.34 13.54
C CYS A 339 -16.75 2.04 14.34
N MET A 340 -16.91 0.93 13.61
CA MET A 340 -16.86 -0.42 14.16
C MET A 340 -15.88 -1.25 13.33
N TYR A 341 -15.10 -2.07 14.02
CA TYR A 341 -14.06 -2.89 13.42
C TYR A 341 -14.31 -4.37 13.73
N ASN A 342 -13.87 -5.24 12.81
CA ASN A 342 -13.82 -6.67 13.07
C ASN A 342 -12.61 -7.02 13.97
N ASP A 343 -12.47 -8.30 14.30
CA ASP A 343 -11.36 -8.84 15.10
C ASP A 343 -9.97 -8.59 14.47
N SER A 344 -9.89 -8.52 13.14
CA SER A 344 -8.66 -8.22 12.40
C SER A 344 -8.37 -6.71 12.28
N GLY A 345 -9.12 -5.86 13.01
CA GLY A 345 -8.94 -4.42 13.01
C GLY A 345 -9.36 -3.72 11.72
N LYS A 346 -10.13 -4.38 10.83
CA LYS A 346 -10.67 -3.76 9.61
C LYS A 346 -12.05 -3.17 9.88
N ARG A 347 -12.27 -1.93 9.42
CA ARG A 347 -13.55 -1.24 9.59
C ARG A 347 -14.66 -1.94 8.81
N ILE A 348 -15.70 -2.38 9.52
CA ILE A 348 -16.86 -3.08 8.96
C ILE A 348 -18.13 -2.23 8.97
N ARG A 349 -18.15 -1.13 9.70
CA ARG A 349 -19.26 -0.18 9.76
C ARG A 349 -18.78 1.22 10.08
N LYS A 350 -19.42 2.22 9.47
CA LYS A 350 -19.39 3.61 9.95
C LYS A 350 -20.80 4.16 10.02
N THR A 351 -21.08 4.98 11.02
CA THR A 351 -22.35 5.73 11.15
C THR A 351 -22.01 7.20 11.21
N VAL A 352 -22.48 7.98 10.27
CA VAL A 352 -22.23 9.42 10.16
C VAL A 352 -23.55 10.15 10.26
N ASN A 353 -23.73 10.96 11.31
CA ASN A 353 -24.94 11.74 11.55
C ASN A 353 -26.23 10.88 11.41
N GLY A 354 -26.19 9.65 11.92
CA GLY A 354 -27.31 8.70 11.87
C GLY A 354 -27.42 7.85 10.59
N VAL A 355 -26.63 8.12 9.55
CA VAL A 355 -26.58 7.26 8.36
C VAL A 355 -25.50 6.20 8.55
N THR A 356 -25.91 4.94 8.55
CA THR A 356 -25.03 3.78 8.73
C THR A 356 -24.61 3.20 7.39
N THR A 357 -23.31 2.96 7.21
CA THR A 357 -22.73 2.24 6.07
C THR A 357 -22.04 0.98 6.57
N ASP A 358 -22.43 -0.17 6.07
CA ASP A 358 -21.82 -1.48 6.31
C ASP A 358 -20.87 -1.86 5.18
N PHE A 359 -19.71 -2.39 5.52
CA PHE A 359 -18.67 -2.84 4.59
C PHE A 359 -18.58 -4.37 4.60
N TYR A 360 -18.56 -4.95 3.41
CA TYR A 360 -18.42 -6.40 3.21
C TYR A 360 -17.06 -6.68 2.59
N LEU A 361 -16.21 -7.37 3.34
CA LEU A 361 -14.80 -7.50 3.04
C LEU A 361 -14.40 -8.90 2.56
N ASP A 362 -13.38 -8.96 1.70
CA ASP A 362 -12.51 -10.12 1.52
C ASP A 362 -11.08 -9.70 1.89
N GLY A 363 -10.60 -10.14 3.04
CA GLY A 363 -9.38 -9.60 3.65
C GLY A 363 -9.49 -8.10 3.93
N SER A 364 -8.71 -7.28 3.24
CA SER A 364 -8.78 -5.81 3.31
C SER A 364 -9.57 -5.16 2.18
N ALA A 365 -9.93 -5.93 1.13
CA ALA A 365 -10.69 -5.42 0.00
C ALA A 365 -12.17 -5.27 0.34
N ILE A 366 -12.74 -4.10 0.13
CA ILE A 366 -14.18 -3.84 0.27
C ILE A 366 -14.88 -4.31 -1.01
N LEU A 367 -15.50 -5.48 -0.98
CA LEU A 367 -16.24 -6.00 -2.14
C LEU A 367 -17.54 -5.22 -2.38
N MET A 368 -18.16 -4.75 -1.30
CA MET A 368 -19.44 -4.06 -1.36
C MET A 368 -19.62 -3.18 -0.12
N GLN A 369 -20.32 -2.08 -0.28
CA GLN A 369 -20.90 -1.32 0.83
C GLN A 369 -22.39 -1.11 0.65
N THR A 370 -23.12 -1.09 1.76
CA THR A 370 -24.56 -0.76 1.80
C THR A 370 -24.80 0.30 2.85
N SER A 371 -25.68 1.24 2.57
CA SER A 371 -26.01 2.29 3.53
C SER A 371 -27.50 2.26 3.92
N SER A 372 -27.80 2.75 5.11
CA SER A 372 -29.19 2.80 5.63
C SER A 372 -30.11 3.71 4.82
N ASP A 373 -29.58 4.55 3.93
CA ASP A 373 -30.32 5.31 2.93
C ASP A 373 -30.80 4.44 1.73
N GLY A 374 -30.50 3.14 1.74
CA GLY A 374 -30.82 2.18 0.69
C GLY A 374 -29.80 2.11 -0.45
N SER A 375 -28.71 2.88 -0.39
CA SER A 375 -27.67 2.81 -1.41
C SER A 375 -26.79 1.56 -1.25
N ARG A 376 -26.38 1.01 -2.40
CA ARG A 376 -25.40 -0.08 -2.50
C ARG A 376 -24.39 0.25 -3.58
N ILE A 377 -23.11 0.03 -3.29
CA ILE A 377 -22.02 0.10 -4.25
C ILE A 377 -21.23 -1.20 -4.17
N ASP A 378 -21.04 -1.87 -5.30
CA ASP A 378 -20.14 -3.01 -5.45
C ASP A 378 -18.84 -2.56 -6.10
N PHE A 379 -17.70 -3.08 -5.65
CA PHE A 379 -16.37 -2.71 -6.15
C PHE A 379 -15.68 -3.91 -6.77
N PHE A 380 -14.88 -3.66 -7.83
CA PHE A 380 -14.18 -4.69 -8.56
C PHE A 380 -12.69 -4.38 -8.61
N TYR A 381 -11.90 -5.41 -8.35
CA TYR A 381 -10.45 -5.34 -8.22
C TYR A 381 -9.77 -6.14 -9.31
N ASP A 382 -8.61 -5.66 -9.74
CA ASP A 382 -7.72 -6.42 -10.60
C ASP A 382 -7.04 -7.56 -9.81
N ASP A 383 -6.29 -8.39 -10.50
CA ASP A 383 -5.55 -9.52 -9.94
C ASP A 383 -4.41 -9.11 -8.98
N LYS A 384 -4.09 -7.80 -8.93
CA LYS A 384 -3.12 -7.18 -8.00
C LYS A 384 -3.81 -6.48 -6.82
N GLY A 385 -5.13 -6.55 -6.73
CA GLY A 385 -5.91 -5.93 -5.66
C GLY A 385 -6.19 -4.43 -5.84
N ASN A 386 -5.92 -3.85 -7.02
CA ASN A 386 -6.26 -2.45 -7.27
C ASN A 386 -7.70 -2.34 -7.77
N VAL A 387 -8.51 -1.48 -7.14
CA VAL A 387 -9.87 -1.22 -7.60
C VAL A 387 -9.86 -0.61 -9.01
N PHE A 388 -10.65 -1.15 -9.94
CA PHE A 388 -10.71 -0.64 -11.32
C PHE A 388 -12.11 -0.24 -11.79
N ALA A 389 -13.16 -0.73 -11.11
CA ALA A 389 -14.54 -0.42 -11.45
C ALA A 389 -15.44 -0.47 -10.21
N MET A 390 -16.60 0.15 -10.33
CA MET A 390 -17.69 0.03 -9.36
C MET A 390 -19.03 -0.17 -10.05
N LYS A 391 -20.01 -0.74 -9.34
CA LYS A 391 -21.40 -0.82 -9.76
C LYS A 391 -22.27 -0.05 -8.78
N TYR A 392 -23.03 0.90 -9.30
CA TYR A 392 -23.98 1.71 -8.53
C TYR A 392 -25.29 1.87 -9.31
N GLN A 393 -26.43 1.72 -8.64
CA GLN A 393 -27.78 1.79 -9.25
C GLN A 393 -27.92 0.90 -10.50
N ASN A 394 -27.33 -0.31 -10.44
CA ASN A 394 -27.29 -1.31 -11.51
C ASN A 394 -26.43 -0.97 -12.74
N GLU A 395 -25.76 0.19 -12.76
CA GLU A 395 -24.85 0.62 -13.81
C GLU A 395 -23.38 0.38 -13.41
N MET A 396 -22.58 -0.06 -14.40
CA MET A 396 -21.12 -0.22 -14.23
C MET A 396 -20.41 1.06 -14.58
N TYR A 397 -19.47 1.45 -13.72
CA TYR A 397 -18.57 2.59 -13.89
C TYR A 397 -17.14 2.13 -13.76
N PHE A 398 -16.24 2.76 -14.53
CA PHE A 398 -14.83 2.41 -14.61
C PHE A 398 -13.96 3.56 -14.13
N TYR A 399 -12.87 3.25 -13.45
CA TYR A 399 -11.94 4.26 -12.96
C TYR A 399 -10.87 4.57 -14.01
N ARG A 400 -10.74 5.86 -14.34
CA ARG A 400 -9.56 6.35 -15.04
C ARG A 400 -8.49 6.69 -14.01
N LYS A 401 -7.34 6.05 -14.13
CA LYS A 401 -6.22 6.17 -13.19
C LYS A 401 -4.97 6.66 -13.92
N ASN A 402 -4.10 7.38 -13.18
CA ASN A 402 -2.73 7.63 -13.60
C ASN A 402 -1.80 6.45 -13.24
N LEU A 403 -0.53 6.57 -13.57
CA LEU A 403 0.51 5.57 -13.26
C LEU A 403 0.64 5.31 -11.75
N PHE A 404 0.36 6.31 -10.91
CA PHE A 404 0.49 6.23 -9.45
C PHE A 404 -0.71 5.55 -8.76
N GLY A 405 -1.75 5.21 -9.53
CA GLY A 405 -2.99 4.62 -9.03
C GLY A 405 -4.02 5.63 -8.54
N ASP A 406 -3.77 6.94 -8.72
CA ASP A 406 -4.75 7.97 -8.39
C ASP A 406 -5.94 7.86 -9.33
N ILE A 407 -7.15 7.80 -8.77
CA ILE A 407 -8.38 7.83 -9.55
C ILE A 407 -8.63 9.28 -9.99
N LEU A 408 -8.39 9.56 -11.26
CA LEU A 408 -8.54 10.88 -11.86
C LEU A 408 -9.93 11.10 -12.45
N GLY A 409 -10.71 10.04 -12.64
CA GLY A 409 -12.05 10.15 -13.20
C GLY A 409 -12.86 8.87 -13.11
N ILE A 410 -14.16 9.02 -13.39
CA ILE A 410 -15.12 7.93 -13.48
C ILE A 410 -15.75 7.96 -14.88
N LEU A 411 -15.70 6.83 -15.56
CA LEU A 411 -16.23 6.63 -16.92
C LEU A 411 -17.48 5.77 -16.84
N ASP A 412 -18.45 6.02 -17.73
CA ASP A 412 -19.61 5.17 -17.93
C ASP A 412 -19.31 3.97 -18.86
N SER A 413 -20.32 3.16 -19.17
CA SER A 413 -20.23 2.01 -20.09
C SER A 413 -19.99 2.41 -21.57
N HIS A 414 -20.04 3.68 -21.91
CA HIS A 414 -19.68 4.23 -23.21
C HIS A 414 -18.25 4.77 -23.26
N GLY A 415 -17.55 4.81 -22.12
CA GLY A 415 -16.24 5.44 -21.98
C GLY A 415 -16.31 6.96 -21.82
N THR A 416 -17.51 7.51 -21.56
CA THR A 416 -17.70 8.95 -21.31
C THR A 416 -17.27 9.27 -19.89
N GLU A 417 -16.42 10.29 -19.73
CA GLU A 417 -15.93 10.73 -18.43
C GLU A 417 -17.00 11.59 -17.74
N LEU A 418 -17.64 11.03 -16.72
CA LEU A 418 -18.71 11.67 -15.94
C LEU A 418 -18.16 12.45 -14.75
N VAL A 419 -17.03 12.02 -14.18
CA VAL A 419 -16.42 12.66 -13.01
C VAL A 419 -14.95 12.90 -13.27
N LYS A 420 -14.44 14.04 -12.76
CA LYS A 420 -13.01 14.38 -12.76
C LYS A 420 -12.58 14.78 -11.37
N TYR A 421 -11.45 14.24 -10.92
CA TYR A 421 -10.77 14.60 -9.68
C TYR A 421 -9.40 15.20 -9.98
N GLU A 422 -9.02 16.20 -9.21
CA GLU A 422 -7.67 16.77 -9.22
C GLU A 422 -7.12 16.81 -7.80
N TYR A 423 -5.89 16.35 -7.64
CA TYR A 423 -5.20 16.29 -6.34
C TYR A 423 -3.89 17.07 -6.39
N ASN A 424 -3.41 17.50 -5.23
CA ASN A 424 -1.99 17.82 -5.08
C ASN A 424 -1.17 16.53 -4.90
N SER A 425 0.15 16.64 -4.84
CA SER A 425 1.05 15.47 -4.69
C SER A 425 0.88 14.69 -3.38
N TRP A 426 0.21 15.25 -2.38
CA TRP A 426 -0.12 14.63 -1.10
C TRP A 426 -1.55 14.06 -1.04
N GLY A 427 -2.28 14.10 -2.16
CA GLY A 427 -3.63 13.51 -2.23
C GLY A 427 -4.75 14.42 -1.74
N LYS A 428 -4.47 15.68 -1.40
CA LYS A 428 -5.55 16.65 -1.09
C LYS A 428 -6.35 16.90 -2.36
N LEU A 429 -7.67 16.71 -2.27
CA LEU A 429 -8.60 17.01 -3.35
C LEU A 429 -8.65 18.52 -3.58
N LEU A 430 -8.24 18.98 -4.77
CA LEU A 430 -8.23 20.38 -5.17
C LEU A 430 -9.48 20.75 -5.95
N ASN A 431 -9.94 19.84 -6.82
CA ASN A 431 -11.13 20.06 -7.64
C ASN A 431 -11.90 18.76 -7.86
N LEU A 432 -13.21 18.87 -7.86
CA LEU A 432 -14.17 17.82 -8.22
C LEU A 432 -15.16 18.39 -9.23
N THR A 433 -15.14 17.84 -10.43
CA THR A 433 -16.17 18.13 -11.44
C THR A 433 -17.03 16.87 -11.61
N ASP A 434 -18.33 16.98 -11.42
CA ASP A 434 -19.28 15.88 -11.51
C ASP A 434 -20.42 16.24 -12.48
N TYR A 435 -20.45 15.54 -13.61
CA TYR A 435 -21.49 15.65 -14.64
C TYR A 435 -22.57 14.57 -14.49
N SER A 436 -22.43 13.68 -13.50
CA SER A 436 -23.41 12.61 -13.25
C SER A 436 -24.67 13.16 -12.61
N SER A 437 -25.83 12.60 -12.97
CA SER A 437 -27.13 12.99 -12.41
C SER A 437 -27.36 12.46 -10.98
N ASN A 438 -26.52 11.52 -10.53
CA ASN A 438 -26.68 10.80 -9.26
C ASN A 438 -25.55 11.08 -8.25
N GLY A 439 -24.70 12.08 -8.52
CA GLY A 439 -23.64 12.53 -7.59
C GLY A 439 -22.51 11.53 -7.38
N LEU A 440 -22.09 10.82 -8.43
CA LEU A 440 -21.04 9.80 -8.39
C LEU A 440 -19.74 10.31 -7.80
N GLY A 441 -19.39 11.57 -8.07
CA GLY A 441 -18.11 12.13 -7.64
C GLY A 441 -17.94 12.17 -6.12
N ARG A 442 -19.01 12.41 -5.36
CA ARG A 442 -18.99 12.36 -3.89
C ARG A 442 -19.31 10.97 -3.34
N ARG A 443 -20.13 10.19 -4.05
CA ARG A 443 -20.50 8.83 -3.62
C ARG A 443 -19.36 7.83 -3.76
N ASN A 444 -18.49 8.02 -4.76
CA ASN A 444 -17.30 7.20 -4.92
C ASN A 444 -16.30 7.47 -3.78
N PRO A 445 -16.00 6.44 -2.96
CA PRO A 445 -15.05 6.62 -1.87
C PRO A 445 -13.59 6.44 -2.30
N PHE A 446 -13.31 5.73 -3.40
CA PHE A 446 -11.93 5.48 -3.84
C PHE A 446 -11.39 6.66 -4.64
N ARG A 447 -10.24 7.22 -4.21
CA ARG A 447 -9.66 8.42 -4.81
C ARG A 447 -8.14 8.32 -4.98
N PHE A 448 -7.37 9.17 -4.30
CA PHE A 448 -5.90 9.21 -4.37
C PHE A 448 -5.32 7.82 -4.09
N LYS A 449 -4.47 7.32 -4.98
CA LYS A 449 -3.83 5.99 -4.96
C LYS A 449 -4.80 4.81 -4.78
N GLY A 450 -6.09 5.03 -5.05
CA GLY A 450 -7.12 4.04 -4.83
C GLY A 450 -7.49 3.83 -3.35
N TYR A 451 -7.14 4.75 -2.47
CA TYR A 451 -7.50 4.70 -1.05
C TYR A 451 -8.96 5.09 -0.82
N TYR A 452 -9.52 4.56 0.27
CA TYR A 452 -10.86 4.88 0.70
C TYR A 452 -10.90 6.27 1.38
N TYR A 453 -11.58 7.22 0.78
CA TYR A 453 -11.74 8.59 1.27
C TYR A 453 -13.02 8.72 2.09
N ASP A 454 -12.89 9.14 3.33
CA ASP A 454 -14.02 9.56 4.16
C ASP A 454 -14.31 11.04 3.89
N GLU A 455 -15.34 11.32 3.08
CA GLU A 455 -15.72 12.66 2.62
C GLU A 455 -16.00 13.60 3.82
N GLU A 456 -16.60 13.06 4.87
CA GLU A 456 -16.95 13.76 6.10
C GLU A 456 -15.74 14.20 6.93
N LEU A 457 -14.62 13.48 6.82
CA LEU A 457 -13.37 13.77 7.52
C LEU A 457 -12.38 14.54 6.64
N GLY A 458 -12.49 14.45 5.32
CA GLY A 458 -11.45 14.90 4.41
C GLY A 458 -10.17 14.08 4.46
N MET A 459 -10.24 12.83 4.95
CA MET A 459 -9.10 11.93 5.20
C MET A 459 -9.26 10.60 4.47
N TYR A 460 -8.15 9.91 4.30
CA TYR A 460 -8.12 8.55 3.74
C TYR A 460 -8.01 7.51 4.84
N TYR A 461 -8.85 6.48 4.78
CA TYR A 461 -8.74 5.29 5.61
C TYR A 461 -7.91 4.22 4.88
N LEU A 462 -6.74 3.91 5.41
CA LEU A 462 -5.77 2.97 4.84
C LEU A 462 -5.75 1.63 5.63
N ASN A 463 -6.91 1.10 5.96
CA ASN A 463 -7.11 -0.18 6.67
C ASN A 463 -6.63 -0.23 8.14
N SER A 464 -5.48 0.32 8.49
CA SER A 464 -4.97 0.36 9.88
C SER A 464 -4.91 1.78 10.43
N ARG A 465 -4.71 2.77 9.56
CA ARG A 465 -4.53 4.17 9.94
C ARG A 465 -5.36 5.13 9.11
N TYR A 466 -5.53 6.34 9.63
CA TYR A 466 -6.07 7.47 8.88
C TYR A 466 -4.94 8.37 8.39
N TYR A 467 -4.96 8.68 7.10
CA TYR A 467 -4.04 9.60 6.45
C TYR A 467 -4.73 10.93 6.17
N ASP A 468 -4.16 12.01 6.68
CA ASP A 468 -4.65 13.37 6.42
C ASP A 468 -3.82 14.02 5.30
N PRO A 469 -4.40 14.23 4.10
CA PRO A 469 -3.71 14.87 2.99
C PRO A 469 -3.48 16.38 3.20
N GLU A 470 -4.16 17.01 4.18
CA GLU A 470 -3.92 18.42 4.54
C GLU A 470 -2.58 18.58 5.25
N THR A 471 -2.28 17.70 6.19
CA THR A 471 -1.00 17.71 6.91
C THR A 471 0.07 16.85 6.26
N GLY A 472 -0.29 15.97 5.32
CA GLY A 472 0.63 15.06 4.63
C GLY A 472 1.16 13.95 5.54
N ARG A 473 0.40 13.53 6.57
CA ARG A 473 0.83 12.55 7.57
C ARG A 473 -0.29 11.61 7.99
N PHE A 474 0.10 10.51 8.59
CA PHE A 474 -0.84 9.71 9.36
C PHE A 474 -1.29 10.46 10.62
N VAL A 475 -2.57 10.32 10.93
CA VAL A 475 -3.22 10.97 12.09
C VAL A 475 -2.81 10.29 13.39
N ASN A 476 -2.78 8.96 13.40
CA ASN A 476 -2.34 8.12 14.51
C ASN A 476 -1.01 7.43 14.21
N ALA A 477 -0.30 7.02 15.26
CA ALA A 477 0.97 6.31 15.14
C ALA A 477 0.81 4.95 14.47
N ASP A 478 1.88 4.47 13.84
CA ASP A 478 1.99 3.10 13.36
C ASP A 478 2.11 2.10 14.51
N ASP A 479 1.91 0.82 14.20
CA ASP A 479 2.21 -0.26 15.12
C ASP A 479 3.70 -0.22 15.50
N VAL A 480 3.96 -0.30 16.79
CA VAL A 480 5.32 -0.25 17.36
C VAL A 480 6.18 -1.45 16.95
N GLU A 481 5.59 -2.53 16.42
CA GLU A 481 6.32 -3.67 15.87
C GLU A 481 7.17 -3.27 14.66
N VAL A 482 6.79 -2.25 13.89
CA VAL A 482 7.60 -1.68 12.79
C VAL A 482 9.00 -1.31 13.26
N LEU A 483 9.13 -0.78 14.48
CA LEU A 483 10.44 -0.44 15.06
C LEU A 483 11.34 -1.66 15.32
N LYS A 484 10.76 -2.85 15.41
CA LYS A 484 11.50 -4.11 15.62
C LYS A 484 11.87 -4.78 14.29
N THR A 485 11.01 -4.66 13.28
CA THR A 485 11.21 -5.31 11.98
C THR A 485 12.26 -4.62 11.13
N THR A 486 12.41 -3.29 11.25
CA THR A 486 13.36 -2.48 10.47
C THR A 486 14.31 -1.66 11.36
N PRO A 487 15.14 -2.30 12.23
CA PRO A 487 15.92 -1.57 13.24
C PRO A 487 17.00 -0.65 12.66
N THR A 488 17.41 -0.81 11.41
CA THR A 488 18.46 -0.06 10.72
C THR A 488 17.95 1.04 9.79
N ALA A 489 16.67 1.01 9.39
CA ALA A 489 16.07 2.05 8.57
C ALA A 489 15.89 3.34 9.39
N LEU A 490 16.33 4.49 8.86
CA LEU A 490 16.24 5.78 9.55
C LEU A 490 14.86 6.43 9.37
N THR A 491 14.26 6.28 8.22
CA THR A 491 12.99 6.90 7.83
C THR A 491 11.78 6.23 8.49
N ASP A 492 11.82 4.90 8.69
CA ASP A 492 10.77 4.11 9.34
C ASP A 492 10.61 4.41 10.85
N LYS A 493 11.47 5.27 11.42
CA LYS A 493 11.38 5.61 12.86
C LYS A 493 10.35 6.68 13.16
N ASN A 494 9.88 7.41 12.15
CA ASN A 494 8.79 8.36 12.30
C ASN A 494 7.45 7.66 12.06
N LEU A 495 6.80 7.23 13.15
CA LEU A 495 5.55 6.44 13.09
C LEU A 495 4.34 7.20 12.54
N TYR A 496 4.49 8.46 12.18
CA TYR A 496 3.43 9.27 11.56
C TYR A 496 3.75 9.65 10.11
N SER A 497 4.95 9.33 9.62
CA SER A 497 5.37 9.65 8.26
C SER A 497 4.56 8.87 7.23
N TYR A 498 4.10 9.53 6.18
CA TYR A 498 3.49 8.89 5.04
C TYR A 498 4.53 8.70 3.94
N CYS A 499 4.75 7.44 3.54
CA CYS A 499 5.66 7.08 2.44
C CYS A 499 7.06 7.71 2.56
N ASP A 500 7.60 7.87 3.77
CA ASP A 500 8.88 8.54 4.06
C ASP A 500 9.01 9.92 3.41
N ASN A 501 7.93 10.69 3.39
CA ASN A 501 7.83 11.99 2.73
C ASN A 501 8.06 11.98 1.20
N ASN A 502 7.87 10.82 0.55
CA ASN A 502 7.88 10.68 -0.91
C ASN A 502 6.51 10.22 -1.44
N PRO A 503 5.50 11.10 -1.44
CA PRO A 503 4.13 10.72 -1.81
C PRO A 503 3.98 10.46 -3.31
N VAL A 504 4.94 10.89 -4.16
CA VAL A 504 4.89 10.71 -5.61
C VAL A 504 5.29 9.29 -5.99
N GLY A 505 6.48 8.85 -5.56
CA GLY A 505 7.05 7.56 -5.96
C GLY A 505 6.58 6.36 -5.13
N ARG A 506 5.91 6.57 -4.00
CA ARG A 506 5.55 5.53 -3.03
C ARG A 506 4.06 5.53 -2.70
N LYS A 507 3.52 4.38 -2.31
CA LYS A 507 2.16 4.23 -1.79
C LYS A 507 2.16 3.32 -0.57
N ASP A 508 1.21 3.49 0.34
CA ASP A 508 0.98 2.61 1.48
C ASP A 508 -0.45 2.07 1.41
N GLY A 509 -0.63 0.88 0.84
CA GLY A 509 -1.95 0.27 0.63
C GLY A 509 -2.57 -0.30 1.91
N THR A 510 -1.77 -0.50 2.96
CA THR A 510 -2.19 -1.16 4.20
C THR A 510 -2.26 -0.22 5.40
N GLY A 511 -1.64 0.94 5.30
CA GLY A 511 -1.44 1.86 6.40
C GLY A 511 -0.34 1.41 7.37
N ALA A 512 0.56 0.52 6.94
CA ALA A 512 1.65 -0.01 7.76
C ALA A 512 2.99 -0.04 7.04
N VAL A 513 3.03 -0.42 5.75
CA VAL A 513 4.24 -0.52 4.94
C VAL A 513 4.00 0.10 3.58
N TRP A 514 4.90 0.97 3.16
CA TRP A 514 4.85 1.56 1.82
C TRP A 514 5.51 0.65 0.77
N GLU A 515 5.03 0.78 -0.48
CA GLU A 515 5.53 0.09 -1.67
C GLU A 515 5.91 1.13 -2.74
N THR A 516 6.88 0.81 -3.60
CA THR A 516 7.12 1.66 -4.76
C THR A 516 5.97 1.53 -5.77
N VAL A 517 5.55 2.64 -6.35
CA VAL A 517 4.42 2.66 -7.30
C VAL A 517 4.72 1.83 -8.55
N PHE A 518 6.01 1.68 -8.90
CA PHE A 518 6.45 1.00 -10.12
C PHE A 518 6.42 -0.52 -10.03
N ASP A 519 6.43 -1.11 -8.83
CA ASP A 519 6.35 -2.56 -8.63
C ASP A 519 4.99 -3.12 -9.10
N VAL A 520 3.97 -2.27 -9.12
CA VAL A 520 2.61 -2.66 -9.51
C VAL A 520 2.45 -2.84 -11.02
N VAL A 521 3.22 -2.11 -11.85
CA VAL A 521 3.05 -2.11 -13.31
C VAL A 521 4.01 -3.07 -14.02
N SER A 522 5.21 -3.32 -13.45
CA SER A 522 6.33 -3.84 -14.22
C SER A 522 6.63 -5.31 -14.08
N LEU A 523 6.26 -5.99 -13.01
CA LEU A 523 6.58 -7.41 -12.81
C LEU A 523 5.34 -8.21 -12.41
N GLY A 524 4.98 -9.13 -13.27
CA GLY A 524 3.98 -10.14 -12.96
C GLY A 524 4.37 -10.90 -11.69
N PHE A 525 3.42 -11.11 -10.83
CA PHE A 525 3.32 -11.92 -9.60
C PHE A 525 4.57 -12.49 -8.92
N SER A 526 5.61 -12.90 -9.66
CA SER A 526 6.71 -13.69 -9.12
C SER A 526 7.58 -12.94 -8.10
N ILE A 527 7.78 -11.61 -8.24
CA ILE A 527 8.61 -10.85 -7.28
C ILE A 527 7.77 -10.35 -6.09
N ALA A 528 6.52 -9.94 -6.31
CA ALA A 528 5.61 -9.60 -5.22
C ALA A 528 5.29 -10.82 -4.35
N GLU A 529 5.17 -12.00 -4.96
CA GLU A 529 4.95 -13.27 -4.26
C GLU A 529 6.20 -13.72 -3.47
N VAL A 530 7.39 -13.50 -4.03
CA VAL A 530 8.68 -13.72 -3.34
C VAL A 530 8.90 -12.71 -2.23
N ALA A 531 8.53 -11.44 -2.41
CA ALA A 531 8.62 -10.42 -1.36
C ALA A 531 7.62 -10.66 -0.22
N ALA A 532 6.41 -11.13 -0.56
CA ALA A 532 5.38 -11.48 0.43
C ALA A 532 5.67 -12.81 1.16
N ASN A 533 6.32 -13.77 0.48
CA ASN A 533 6.67 -15.09 1.02
C ASN A 533 8.08 -15.52 0.57
N PRO A 534 9.15 -14.92 1.10
CA PRO A 534 10.53 -15.22 0.68
C PRO A 534 10.99 -16.64 0.98
N TYR A 535 10.19 -17.39 1.74
CA TYR A 535 10.46 -18.79 2.11
C TYR A 535 9.63 -19.81 1.33
N ASP A 536 8.76 -19.38 0.40
CA ASP A 536 7.97 -20.29 -0.43
C ASP A 536 8.74 -20.68 -1.70
N PRO A 537 9.14 -21.97 -1.87
CA PRO A 537 9.84 -22.42 -3.06
C PRO A 537 9.04 -22.27 -4.36
N SER A 538 7.70 -22.20 -4.29
CA SER A 538 6.83 -22.03 -5.46
C SER A 538 6.84 -20.59 -5.98
N ALA A 539 7.00 -19.60 -5.12
CA ALA A 539 7.17 -18.20 -5.50
C ALA A 539 8.47 -17.99 -6.31
N TRP A 540 9.55 -18.71 -5.96
CA TRP A 540 10.81 -18.67 -6.69
C TRP A 540 10.79 -19.45 -8.01
N ALA A 541 9.92 -20.43 -8.17
CA ALA A 541 9.83 -21.21 -9.40
C ALA A 541 9.42 -20.39 -10.63
N GLY A 542 8.70 -19.28 -10.43
CA GLY A 542 8.35 -18.31 -11.48
C GLY A 542 9.53 -17.43 -11.91
N VAL A 543 10.49 -17.19 -11.03
CA VAL A 543 11.66 -16.32 -11.25
C VAL A 543 12.85 -17.07 -11.84
N VAL A 544 12.97 -18.39 -11.59
CA VAL A 544 14.16 -19.22 -11.91
C VAL A 544 14.27 -19.63 -13.39
N GLY A 545 13.29 -19.25 -14.24
CA GLY A 545 13.36 -19.57 -15.69
C GLY A 545 14.44 -18.81 -16.47
N ASP A 546 14.93 -17.70 -15.95
CA ASP A 546 15.87 -16.80 -16.63
C ASP A 546 17.09 -16.51 -15.72
N ALA A 547 18.27 -16.33 -16.31
CA ALA A 547 19.49 -16.08 -15.54
C ALA A 547 19.41 -14.74 -14.81
N ILE A 548 19.67 -14.73 -13.50
CA ILE A 548 19.64 -13.55 -12.64
C ILE A 548 21.07 -13.13 -12.30
N ASP A 549 21.46 -11.93 -12.73
CA ASP A 549 22.71 -11.28 -12.31
C ASP A 549 22.41 -10.10 -11.39
N LEU A 550 22.90 -10.17 -10.16
CA LEU A 550 22.80 -9.08 -9.18
C LEU A 550 24.00 -8.14 -9.34
N ILE A 551 23.76 -6.92 -9.80
CA ILE A 551 24.79 -5.87 -9.92
C ILE A 551 24.52 -4.80 -8.86
N PRO A 552 25.43 -4.57 -7.90
CA PRO A 552 25.32 -3.46 -6.97
C PRO A 552 25.68 -2.16 -7.69
N ILE A 553 24.74 -1.22 -7.74
CA ILE A 553 24.99 0.16 -8.17
C ILE A 553 25.26 0.96 -6.89
N VAL A 554 26.48 1.41 -6.71
CA VAL A 554 26.86 2.30 -5.61
C VAL A 554 26.61 3.74 -6.04
N THR A 555 25.54 4.36 -5.51
CA THR A 555 25.37 5.82 -5.55
C THR A 555 25.94 6.42 -4.28
N GLY A 556 26.72 7.50 -4.40
CA GLY A 556 27.49 8.07 -3.30
C GLY A 556 26.63 8.44 -2.08
N VAL A 557 27.16 8.11 -0.91
CA VAL A 557 26.75 8.44 0.45
C VAL A 557 25.45 7.76 0.95
N GLY A 558 25.60 6.51 1.44
CA GLY A 558 24.74 5.95 2.49
C GLY A 558 23.80 4.84 2.09
N GLU A 559 23.36 4.69 0.87
CA GLU A 559 22.47 3.61 0.42
C GLU A 559 22.98 2.94 -0.86
N ALA A 560 22.99 1.61 -0.87
CA ALA A 560 23.27 0.83 -2.08
C ALA A 560 21.95 0.64 -2.85
N VAL A 561 21.77 1.34 -3.96
CA VAL A 561 20.74 1.02 -4.95
C VAL A 561 21.21 -0.22 -5.72
N ARG A 562 20.35 -1.21 -5.84
CA ARG A 562 20.65 -2.45 -6.57
C ARG A 562 19.81 -2.56 -7.81
N ALA A 563 20.45 -3.05 -8.86
CA ALA A 563 19.78 -3.48 -10.05
C ALA A 563 19.77 -5.02 -10.06
N LEU A 564 18.59 -5.60 -10.23
CA LEU A 564 18.41 -6.97 -10.66
C LEU A 564 18.42 -6.97 -12.19
N ARG A 565 19.38 -7.67 -12.77
CA ARG A 565 19.47 -7.78 -14.23
C ARG A 565 18.98 -9.14 -14.66
N PHE A 566 17.94 -9.15 -15.49
CA PHE A 566 17.38 -10.35 -16.11
C PHE A 566 17.73 -10.35 -17.60
N THR A 567 18.35 -11.39 -18.08
CA THR A 567 18.64 -11.54 -19.52
C THR A 567 17.84 -12.72 -20.07
N ASP A 568 16.99 -12.48 -21.06
CA ASP A 568 16.26 -13.54 -21.74
C ASP A 568 17.15 -14.32 -22.72
N LYS A 569 16.62 -15.43 -23.25
CA LYS A 569 17.34 -16.29 -24.19
C LYS A 569 17.69 -15.61 -25.53
N MET A 570 17.14 -14.42 -25.80
CA MET A 570 17.41 -13.61 -27.00
C MET A 570 18.39 -12.47 -26.72
N GLY A 571 18.92 -12.36 -25.50
CA GLY A 571 19.89 -11.32 -25.14
C GLY A 571 19.28 -9.98 -24.70
N ASN A 572 17.95 -9.91 -24.53
CA ASN A 572 17.32 -8.70 -23.96
C ASN A 572 17.52 -8.70 -22.44
N THR A 573 17.99 -7.59 -21.91
CA THR A 573 18.29 -7.47 -20.48
C THR A 573 17.37 -6.44 -19.82
N LEU A 574 16.67 -6.85 -18.74
CA LEU A 574 15.90 -6.00 -17.87
C LEU A 574 16.73 -5.66 -16.63
N GLU A 575 16.85 -4.40 -16.32
CA GLU A 575 17.50 -3.89 -15.12
C GLU A 575 16.45 -3.26 -14.20
N ILE A 576 16.29 -3.80 -12.99
CA ILE A 576 15.37 -3.30 -11.97
C ILE A 576 16.21 -2.66 -10.88
N ALA A 577 16.03 -1.37 -10.65
CA ALA A 577 16.68 -0.65 -9.57
C ALA A 577 15.74 -0.58 -8.35
N GLU A 578 16.15 -1.15 -7.23
CA GLU A 578 15.47 -1.08 -5.95
C GLU A 578 16.41 -0.62 -4.85
N ALA A 579 15.89 0.21 -3.93
CA ALA A 579 16.57 0.50 -2.67
C ALA A 579 16.21 -0.62 -1.66
N VAL A 580 17.15 -1.51 -1.35
CA VAL A 580 16.94 -2.62 -0.40
C VAL A 580 18.00 -2.60 0.69
N ASP A 581 17.58 -2.77 1.94
CA ASP A 581 18.50 -3.01 3.07
C ASP A 581 19.05 -4.44 3.01
N PHE A 582 20.35 -4.53 2.83
CA PHE A 582 20.99 -5.71 2.24
C PHE A 582 21.72 -6.65 3.19
N THR A 583 21.75 -6.38 4.45
CA THR A 583 22.65 -7.14 5.35
C THR A 583 22.04 -8.44 5.88
N LYS A 584 20.72 -8.51 6.02
CA LYS A 584 20.02 -9.69 6.56
C LYS A 584 19.35 -10.50 5.45
N ASP A 585 18.59 -9.86 4.61
CA ASP A 585 17.71 -10.53 3.64
C ASP A 585 18.48 -11.23 2.51
N ALA A 586 19.58 -10.63 2.02
CA ALA A 586 20.43 -11.30 1.04
C ALA A 586 21.14 -12.53 1.59
N ARG A 587 21.47 -12.54 2.90
CA ARG A 587 22.10 -13.70 3.55
C ARG A 587 21.11 -14.85 3.71
N ASP A 588 19.88 -14.54 4.02
CA ASP A 588 18.80 -15.51 4.21
C ASP A 588 18.26 -16.02 2.86
N ILE A 589 18.18 -15.15 1.84
CA ILE A 589 17.90 -15.53 0.45
C ILE A 589 18.98 -16.46 -0.10
N ILE A 590 20.27 -16.14 0.07
CA ILE A 590 21.37 -16.98 -0.38
C ILE A 590 21.35 -18.33 0.35
N LYS A 591 21.07 -18.39 1.64
CA LYS A 591 20.92 -19.64 2.39
C LYS A 591 19.71 -20.46 1.94
N SER A 592 18.58 -19.83 1.67
CA SER A 592 17.38 -20.49 1.14
C SER A 592 17.65 -21.09 -0.25
N LEU A 593 18.32 -20.34 -1.13
CA LEU A 593 18.72 -20.79 -2.45
C LEU A 593 19.75 -21.93 -2.42
N GLU A 594 20.63 -22.01 -1.40
CA GLU A 594 21.56 -23.12 -1.18
C GLU A 594 20.86 -24.43 -0.77
N HIS A 595 19.65 -24.35 -0.20
CA HIS A 595 18.86 -25.52 0.22
C HIS A 595 17.90 -26.04 -0.84
N THR A 596 17.63 -25.27 -1.90
CA THR A 596 16.86 -25.76 -3.05
C THR A 596 17.78 -26.50 -4.01
N ASN A 597 17.47 -27.77 -4.29
CA ASN A 597 18.26 -28.72 -5.08
C ASN A 597 18.42 -28.38 -6.59
N GLY A 598 18.50 -27.10 -6.97
CA GLY A 598 18.56 -26.64 -8.36
C GLY A 598 19.74 -25.75 -8.74
N PHE A 599 20.57 -25.30 -7.78
CA PHE A 599 21.68 -24.40 -8.09
C PHE A 599 22.94 -25.10 -8.57
N THR A 600 23.48 -24.70 -9.73
CA THR A 600 24.72 -25.25 -10.30
C THR A 600 25.95 -24.73 -9.56
N LYS A 601 27.08 -25.47 -9.63
CA LYS A 601 28.37 -25.06 -9.06
C LYS A 601 28.86 -23.67 -9.51
N SER A 602 28.42 -23.17 -10.66
CA SER A 602 28.82 -21.88 -11.21
C SER A 602 28.19 -20.71 -10.43
N THR A 603 26.94 -20.84 -9.99
CA THR A 603 26.20 -19.81 -9.20
C THR A 603 26.82 -19.66 -7.80
N ARG A 604 27.25 -20.77 -7.18
CA ARG A 604 28.01 -20.74 -5.91
C ARG A 604 29.35 -20.03 -6.04
N SER A 605 30.00 -20.14 -7.19
CA SER A 605 31.29 -19.48 -7.46
C SER A 605 31.12 -17.98 -7.64
N ALA A 606 30.05 -17.52 -8.30
CA ALA A 606 29.71 -16.11 -8.48
C ALA A 606 29.39 -15.45 -7.13
N GLY A 607 28.54 -16.05 -6.30
CA GLY A 607 28.22 -15.56 -4.97
C GLY A 607 29.45 -15.42 -4.06
N ARG A 608 30.36 -16.39 -4.09
CA ARG A 608 31.65 -16.29 -3.34
C ARG A 608 32.60 -15.20 -3.87
N LYS A 609 32.61 -14.94 -5.18
CA LYS A 609 33.39 -13.86 -5.79
C LYS A 609 32.86 -12.47 -5.38
N ILE A 610 31.54 -12.31 -5.34
CA ILE A 610 30.88 -11.07 -4.90
C ILE A 610 31.20 -10.80 -3.43
N HIS A 611 31.06 -11.80 -2.55
CA HIS A 611 31.39 -11.69 -1.14
C HIS A 611 32.89 -11.38 -0.88
N LYS A 612 33.81 -11.98 -1.64
CA LYS A 612 35.25 -11.66 -1.60
C LYS A 612 35.54 -10.25 -2.14
N GLY A 613 34.85 -9.82 -3.22
CA GLY A 613 34.98 -8.51 -3.81
C GLY A 613 34.56 -7.39 -2.83
N TYR A 614 33.45 -7.60 -2.12
CA TYR A 614 32.96 -6.66 -1.11
C TYR A 614 33.98 -6.46 0.03
N LYS A 615 34.48 -7.55 0.63
CA LYS A 615 35.48 -7.48 1.71
C LYS A 615 36.84 -6.88 1.30
N SER A 616 37.16 -6.84 0.02
CA SER A 616 38.44 -6.30 -0.51
C SER A 616 38.31 -4.90 -1.12
N GLY A 617 37.07 -4.37 -1.25
CA GLY A 617 36.82 -3.06 -1.88
C GLY A 617 37.37 -1.88 -1.09
N PRO A 618 37.76 -0.76 -1.78
CA PRO A 618 38.30 0.43 -1.14
C PRO A 618 37.36 1.07 -0.10
N ALA A 619 36.04 1.06 -0.37
CA ALA A 619 35.01 1.59 0.53
C ALA A 619 34.94 0.80 1.85
N PHE A 620 34.92 -0.55 1.78
CA PHE A 620 34.93 -1.38 2.99
C PHE A 620 36.20 -1.18 3.83
N LYS A 621 37.37 -1.04 3.19
CA LYS A 621 38.63 -0.79 3.89
C LYS A 621 38.64 0.57 4.58
N ALA A 622 38.02 1.59 3.99
CA ALA A 622 37.91 2.92 4.58
C ALA A 622 36.97 2.90 5.80
N GLU A 623 35.80 2.33 5.66
CA GLU A 623 34.76 2.19 6.71
C GLU A 623 35.25 1.32 7.89
N TYR A 624 35.93 0.22 7.61
CA TYR A 624 36.56 -0.62 8.63
C TYR A 624 37.67 0.08 9.39
N LYS A 625 38.42 0.94 8.70
CA LYS A 625 39.51 1.76 9.32
C LYS A 625 38.93 2.84 10.23
N GLU A 626 37.82 3.46 9.85
CA GLU A 626 37.11 4.45 10.64
C GLU A 626 36.41 3.84 11.86
N TYR A 627 35.73 2.71 11.69
CA TYR A 627 35.08 1.96 12.77
C TYR A 627 36.10 1.54 13.84
N LYS A 628 37.26 1.04 13.43
CA LYS A 628 38.39 0.66 14.33
C LYS A 628 38.97 1.85 15.10
N LYS A 629 38.94 3.04 14.45
CA LYS A 629 39.42 4.29 15.07
C LYS A 629 38.49 4.82 16.15
N VAL A 630 37.15 4.60 15.98
CA VAL A 630 36.10 5.14 16.86
C VAL A 630 35.83 4.20 18.05
N LYS A 631 35.89 2.88 17.89
CA LYS A 631 35.44 1.91 18.93
C LYS A 631 36.50 0.98 19.50
N GLY A 632 37.72 0.91 18.94
CA GLY A 632 38.80 0.08 19.50
C GLY A 632 38.52 -1.44 19.53
N ILE A 633 37.43 -1.92 18.91
CA ILE A 633 36.95 -3.30 18.98
C ILE A 633 36.98 -3.90 17.58
N ARG A 634 37.36 -5.18 17.46
CA ARG A 634 37.19 -5.97 16.22
C ARG A 634 35.72 -6.34 16.07
N PRO A 635 35.06 -6.01 14.96
CA PRO A 635 33.73 -6.58 14.70
C PRO A 635 33.88 -8.06 14.36
N ASP A 636 33.13 -8.91 15.03
CA ASP A 636 32.92 -10.30 14.63
C ASP A 636 31.97 -10.30 13.41
N TYR A 637 32.48 -10.73 12.27
CA TYR A 637 31.74 -10.95 11.03
C TYR A 637 31.53 -12.44 10.78
#